data_9d335db526d0da4b426c6802cf68b948
#
_entry.id   9d335db526d0da4b426c6802cf68b948
#
_cell.length_a   1.000
_cell.length_b   1.000
_cell.length_c   1.000
_cell.angle_alpha   90.00
_cell.angle_beta   90.00
_cell.angle_gamma   90.00
#
_symmetry.space_group_name_H-M   'P 1'
#
loop_
_entity.id
_entity.type
_entity.pdbx_description
1 polymer ?
#
loop_
_entity_poly.entity_id
_entity_poly.type
_entity_poly.pdbx_seq_one_letter_code
_entity_poly.pdbx_strand_id
1 'polypeptide(L)'
;MKQIQEEIFKLVSLLNKYSYEYYVEDNPQITDTEYDTLYKQLEKLEEKYPELILENSPTQRVGDRVLDEFEKITHKIPMLSLSNTFSTEDLKDFDARVSKLVPSGNVEYICELKIDGLAISINYDNGKLVSAATRGDGTVGEDVTENIKTVFSIPKVLKDKRSFEVRGEVYLPKKSFNILNKEREENNEVLFANPRNAAAGSLRQLDSKITAKRRLSAFIYSIVGDDSIGSQESALNTAKEYELPVNPNFKLCKSIDEVIDYINYWTEHKQDLPYDIDGIVIKVNSYNLQEEIGYTQKSPRWATAYKFPEEELATKLLDVELSVGRTGIITPVAILDPIVISGSTVSKASLHNKDIIDELDIHIGDMVVVKKAGEIIPKVVRVIKELRAEGTTKYQMPSTCPSCHQETYVKENDPFTRCKNPDCPDQNIRRIIHFASRDALNIEGLGDKVVATLYDKGIIGHTIDLYSLDRKKLIDLERMGDKSVDNLLNAIEKSKESSLDKVIYALGILNVGKKAGKILAEKYLNLCNFMNATLEELINLDDIGQITAESILDYLSDDNNIKFIKDLINIGMNPQYEINAVNTDNIFSGKTVVLTGKLVELTRNEAKEFLEKNGAKVTGSVTSKTDLVIAGEKAGSKLAKAEQLGIEVINEEQFANMVREVE
;
A
#
# COMPACT_ATOMS: atom_id res chain seq x y z
N MET A 1 23.96 -35.95 -27.54
CA MET A 1 22.67 -35.28 -27.30
C MET A 1 21.98 -35.84 -26.04
N LYS A 2 21.51 -37.12 -26.04
CA LYS A 2 20.76 -37.68 -24.88
C LYS A 2 21.53 -37.62 -23.55
N GLN A 3 22.82 -37.93 -23.52
CA GLN A 3 23.66 -37.83 -22.34
C GLN A 3 23.83 -36.39 -21.85
N ILE A 4 23.94 -35.41 -22.77
CA ILE A 4 24.04 -33.97 -22.42
C ILE A 4 22.73 -33.46 -21.84
N GLN A 5 21.61 -33.89 -22.42
CA GLN A 5 20.28 -33.55 -21.90
C GLN A 5 20.05 -34.10 -20.48
N GLU A 6 20.50 -35.35 -20.22
CA GLU A 6 20.46 -35.94 -18.86
C GLU A 6 21.37 -35.19 -17.88
N GLU A 7 22.53 -34.72 -18.33
CA GLU A 7 23.46 -33.93 -17.51
C GLU A 7 22.87 -32.53 -17.16
N ILE A 8 22.31 -31.82 -18.15
CA ILE A 8 21.60 -30.53 -17.91
C ILE A 8 20.45 -30.74 -16.95
N PHE A 9 19.60 -31.75 -17.16
CA PHE A 9 18.48 -32.05 -16.27
C PHE A 9 18.94 -32.29 -14.83
N LYS A 10 20.02 -33.08 -14.66
CA LYS A 10 20.60 -33.36 -13.35
C LYS A 10 21.13 -32.11 -12.66
N LEU A 11 21.88 -31.24 -13.38
CA LEU A 11 22.41 -30.00 -12.85
C LEU A 11 21.30 -29.03 -12.46
N VAL A 12 20.28 -28.83 -13.30
CA VAL A 12 19.13 -28.00 -13.02
C VAL A 12 18.39 -28.48 -11.77
N SER A 13 18.11 -29.79 -11.66
CA SER A 13 17.45 -30.39 -10.51
C SER A 13 18.27 -30.20 -9.23
N LEU A 14 19.58 -30.40 -9.29
CA LEU A 14 20.47 -30.29 -8.16
C LEU A 14 20.61 -28.83 -7.68
N LEU A 15 20.79 -27.89 -8.60
CA LEU A 15 20.90 -26.47 -8.29
C LEU A 15 19.60 -25.89 -7.73
N ASN A 16 18.45 -26.29 -8.26
CA ASN A 16 17.16 -25.87 -7.69
C ASN A 16 16.95 -26.45 -6.29
N LYS A 17 17.36 -27.71 -6.03
CA LYS A 17 17.33 -28.31 -4.70
C LYS A 17 18.22 -27.54 -3.71
N TYR A 18 19.48 -27.27 -4.06
CA TYR A 18 20.41 -26.52 -3.20
C TYR A 18 19.95 -25.07 -2.96
N SER A 19 19.32 -24.44 -3.96
CA SER A 19 18.69 -23.13 -3.77
C SER A 19 17.54 -23.21 -2.76
N TYR A 20 16.72 -24.24 -2.81
CA TYR A 20 15.63 -24.46 -1.87
C TYR A 20 16.15 -24.68 -0.44
N GLU A 21 17.13 -25.55 -0.26
CA GLU A 21 17.79 -25.82 1.02
C GLU A 21 18.44 -24.56 1.61
N TYR A 22 19.04 -23.70 0.75
CA TYR A 22 19.68 -22.45 1.18
C TYR A 22 18.67 -21.35 1.54
N TYR A 23 17.68 -21.08 0.64
CA TYR A 23 16.79 -19.92 0.76
C TYR A 23 15.48 -20.20 1.53
N VAL A 24 15.08 -21.46 1.64
CA VAL A 24 13.79 -21.85 2.25
C VAL A 24 14.00 -22.60 3.55
N GLU A 25 14.91 -23.58 3.57
CA GLU A 25 15.15 -24.42 4.75
C GLU A 25 16.24 -23.86 5.68
N ASP A 26 16.99 -22.81 5.26
CA ASP A 26 18.15 -22.25 5.96
C ASP A 26 19.15 -23.33 6.41
N ASN A 27 19.27 -24.39 5.62
CA ASN A 27 20.11 -25.56 5.88
C ASN A 27 20.93 -25.97 4.66
N PRO A 28 21.88 -25.14 4.20
CA PRO A 28 22.66 -25.42 2.99
C PRO A 28 23.52 -26.67 3.14
N GLN A 29 23.40 -27.62 2.21
CA GLN A 29 24.19 -28.84 2.20
C GLN A 29 25.52 -28.68 1.45
N ILE A 30 25.71 -27.59 0.72
CA ILE A 30 26.94 -27.25 0.01
C ILE A 30 27.37 -25.82 0.28
N THR A 31 28.65 -25.52 0.04
CA THR A 31 29.20 -24.16 0.14
C THR A 31 28.80 -23.30 -1.07
N ASP A 32 28.81 -21.95 -0.90
CA ASP A 32 28.59 -21.00 -1.99
C ASP A 32 29.53 -21.26 -3.19
N THR A 33 30.80 -21.64 -2.91
CA THR A 33 31.80 -21.94 -3.95
C THR A 33 31.45 -23.22 -4.75
N GLU A 34 30.93 -24.23 -4.08
CA GLU A 34 30.49 -25.47 -4.74
C GLU A 34 29.25 -25.20 -5.60
N TYR A 35 28.29 -24.41 -5.08
CA TYR A 35 27.11 -23.99 -5.84
C TYR A 35 27.51 -23.21 -7.10
N ASP A 36 28.39 -22.21 -6.97
CA ASP A 36 28.89 -21.39 -8.08
C ASP A 36 29.61 -22.24 -9.14
N THR A 37 30.32 -23.29 -8.72
CA THR A 37 31.01 -24.21 -9.63
C THR A 37 30.00 -25.00 -10.49
N LEU A 38 28.96 -25.54 -9.86
CA LEU A 38 27.89 -26.27 -10.55
C LEU A 38 27.08 -25.33 -11.47
N TYR A 39 26.81 -24.09 -11.01
CA TYR A 39 26.12 -23.08 -11.79
C TYR A 39 26.88 -22.73 -13.08
N LYS A 40 28.19 -22.45 -12.98
CA LYS A 40 29.05 -22.19 -14.15
C LYS A 40 29.17 -23.39 -15.09
N GLN A 41 29.08 -24.60 -14.56
CA GLN A 41 29.07 -25.79 -15.37
C GLN A 41 27.78 -25.89 -16.20
N LEU A 42 26.63 -25.63 -15.56
CA LEU A 42 25.32 -25.55 -16.25
C LEU A 42 25.32 -24.46 -17.32
N GLU A 43 25.76 -23.26 -16.99
CA GLU A 43 25.83 -22.11 -17.90
C GLU A 43 26.60 -22.42 -19.16
N LYS A 44 27.80 -23.03 -19.05
CA LYS A 44 28.60 -23.47 -20.19
C LYS A 44 27.90 -24.54 -21.07
N LEU A 45 27.14 -25.44 -20.47
CA LEU A 45 26.40 -26.44 -21.21
C LEU A 45 25.22 -25.80 -21.96
N GLU A 46 24.53 -24.90 -21.36
CA GLU A 46 23.39 -24.17 -21.95
C GLU A 46 23.84 -23.20 -23.06
N GLU A 47 24.97 -22.51 -22.88
CA GLU A 47 25.59 -21.71 -23.96
C GLU A 47 25.94 -22.54 -25.18
N LYS A 48 26.42 -23.78 -24.98
CA LYS A 48 26.81 -24.66 -26.05
C LYS A 48 25.63 -25.37 -26.72
N TYR A 49 24.54 -25.58 -26.00
CA TYR A 49 23.34 -26.32 -26.45
C TYR A 49 22.07 -25.54 -26.08
N PRO A 50 21.80 -24.38 -26.69
CA PRO A 50 20.66 -23.51 -26.32
C PRO A 50 19.30 -24.21 -26.47
N GLU A 51 19.19 -25.20 -27.39
CA GLU A 51 17.97 -25.98 -27.63
C GLU A 51 17.63 -26.95 -26.49
N LEU A 52 18.55 -27.17 -25.54
CA LEU A 52 18.35 -28.06 -24.39
C LEU A 52 18.08 -27.29 -23.09
N ILE A 53 18.00 -25.97 -23.14
CA ILE A 53 17.70 -25.14 -21.96
C ILE A 53 16.32 -25.51 -21.40
N LEU A 54 16.29 -25.79 -20.09
CA LEU A 54 15.04 -26.12 -19.41
C LEU A 54 14.37 -24.82 -18.89
N GLU A 55 13.05 -24.78 -18.98
CA GLU A 55 12.24 -23.64 -18.56
C GLU A 55 12.44 -23.28 -17.06
N ASN A 56 12.72 -24.29 -16.22
CA ASN A 56 13.01 -24.10 -14.80
C ASN A 56 14.51 -23.97 -14.50
N SER A 57 15.36 -23.76 -15.52
CA SER A 57 16.80 -23.56 -15.28
C SER A 57 17.07 -22.33 -14.42
N PRO A 58 17.94 -22.43 -13.39
CA PRO A 58 18.34 -21.28 -12.59
C PRO A 58 19.09 -20.21 -13.41
N THR A 59 19.73 -20.56 -14.53
CA THR A 59 20.42 -19.61 -15.41
C THR A 59 19.45 -18.70 -16.18
N GLN A 60 18.20 -19.14 -16.37
CA GLN A 60 17.15 -18.42 -17.10
C GLN A 60 16.26 -17.55 -16.20
N ARG A 61 16.74 -17.19 -14.99
CA ARG A 61 15.96 -16.39 -14.05
C ARG A 61 16.04 -14.88 -14.31
N VAL A 62 16.98 -14.45 -15.16
CA VAL A 62 17.21 -13.04 -15.45
C VAL A 62 16.65 -12.71 -16.83
N GLY A 63 15.75 -11.72 -16.92
CA GLY A 63 15.22 -11.21 -18.19
C GLY A 63 16.27 -10.41 -18.96
N ASP A 64 16.22 -10.45 -20.29
CA ASP A 64 17.12 -9.70 -21.16
C ASP A 64 16.68 -8.26 -21.42
N ARG A 65 15.41 -7.93 -21.09
CA ARG A 65 14.80 -6.62 -21.40
C ARG A 65 14.81 -5.73 -20.16
N VAL A 66 15.33 -4.51 -20.33
CA VAL A 66 15.13 -3.41 -19.38
C VAL A 66 13.79 -2.75 -19.71
N LEU A 67 12.96 -2.56 -18.69
CA LEU A 67 11.65 -1.92 -18.82
C LEU A 67 11.81 -0.39 -18.76
N ASP A 68 10.97 0.34 -19.49
CA ASP A 68 10.89 1.80 -19.39
C ASP A 68 10.02 2.21 -18.18
N GLU A 69 8.94 1.45 -17.90
CA GLU A 69 8.05 1.60 -16.75
C GLU A 69 7.40 0.25 -16.39
N PHE A 70 6.79 0.17 -15.21
CA PHE A 70 6.02 -1.02 -14.81
C PHE A 70 4.59 -0.93 -15.34
N GLU A 71 4.16 -1.95 -16.05
CA GLU A 71 2.74 -2.15 -16.38
C GLU A 71 1.91 -2.35 -15.10
N LYS A 72 0.60 -2.19 -15.19
CA LYS A 72 -0.31 -2.35 -14.06
C LYS A 72 -1.11 -3.63 -14.22
N ILE A 73 -1.24 -4.37 -13.12
CA ILE A 73 -2.07 -5.58 -13.03
C ILE A 73 -3.20 -5.32 -12.03
N THR A 74 -4.44 -5.58 -12.46
CA THR A 74 -5.61 -5.56 -11.57
C THR A 74 -5.73 -6.90 -10.85
N HIS A 75 -5.82 -6.87 -9.52
CA HIS A 75 -6.02 -8.08 -8.70
C HIS A 75 -7.44 -8.60 -8.88
N LYS A 76 -7.58 -9.90 -9.20
CA LYS A 76 -8.91 -10.56 -9.29
C LYS A 76 -9.66 -10.50 -7.96
N ILE A 77 -8.96 -10.67 -6.85
CA ILE A 77 -9.47 -10.52 -5.49
C ILE A 77 -8.64 -9.43 -4.82
N PRO A 78 -9.24 -8.37 -4.24
CA PRO A 78 -8.50 -7.29 -3.59
C PRO A 78 -7.52 -7.77 -2.53
N MET A 79 -6.35 -7.14 -2.43
CA MET A 79 -5.36 -7.37 -1.39
C MET A 79 -5.60 -6.41 -0.22
N LEU A 80 -6.43 -6.85 0.74
CA LEU A 80 -6.82 -6.04 1.89
C LEU A 80 -5.68 -5.87 2.91
N SER A 81 -5.70 -4.76 3.64
CA SER A 81 -4.85 -4.56 4.81
C SER A 81 -5.42 -5.31 6.01
N LEU A 82 -4.59 -5.53 7.05
CA LEU A 82 -5.03 -6.07 8.33
C LEU A 82 -5.32 -4.94 9.31
N SER A 83 -6.27 -5.17 10.24
CA SER A 83 -6.40 -4.33 11.43
C SER A 83 -5.21 -4.57 12.36
N ASN A 84 -4.83 -3.56 13.14
CA ASN A 84 -3.74 -3.68 14.11
C ASN A 84 -4.28 -3.82 15.53
N THR A 85 -3.56 -4.59 16.33
CA THR A 85 -3.70 -4.71 17.79
C THR A 85 -2.33 -4.50 18.44
N PHE A 86 -2.29 -3.88 19.62
CA PHE A 86 -1.05 -3.45 20.27
C PHE A 86 -0.93 -3.98 21.71
N SER A 87 -2.00 -4.51 22.27
CA SER A 87 -2.05 -5.00 23.64
C SER A 87 -2.77 -6.35 23.74
N THR A 88 -2.59 -7.02 24.87
CA THR A 88 -3.32 -8.26 25.21
C THR A 88 -4.82 -8.00 25.30
N GLU A 89 -5.22 -6.82 25.76
CA GLU A 89 -6.61 -6.40 25.86
C GLU A 89 -7.23 -6.28 24.46
N ASP A 90 -6.55 -5.66 23.50
CA ASP A 90 -7.01 -5.57 22.10
C ASP A 90 -7.21 -6.96 21.48
N LEU A 91 -6.35 -7.92 21.82
CA LEU A 91 -6.46 -9.31 21.35
C LEU A 91 -7.68 -10.01 21.95
N LYS A 92 -7.95 -9.82 23.25
CA LYS A 92 -9.15 -10.34 23.90
C LYS A 92 -10.43 -9.72 23.35
N ASP A 93 -10.39 -8.43 23.02
CA ASP A 93 -11.48 -7.75 22.35
C ASP A 93 -11.70 -8.26 20.93
N PHE A 94 -10.62 -8.56 20.21
CA PHE A 94 -10.71 -9.23 18.89
C PHE A 94 -11.38 -10.59 19.01
N ASP A 95 -10.93 -11.45 19.93
CA ASP A 95 -11.50 -12.76 20.19
C ASP A 95 -12.99 -12.67 20.57
N ALA A 96 -13.34 -11.73 21.47
CA ALA A 96 -14.72 -11.51 21.87
C ALA A 96 -15.63 -11.06 20.71
N ARG A 97 -15.11 -10.24 19.77
CA ARG A 97 -15.85 -9.85 18.56
C ARG A 97 -16.05 -11.02 17.61
N VAL A 98 -15.01 -11.83 17.38
CA VAL A 98 -15.07 -13.03 16.54
C VAL A 98 -16.05 -14.04 17.13
N SER A 99 -15.94 -14.35 18.43
CA SER A 99 -16.79 -15.32 19.14
C SER A 99 -18.28 -14.93 19.11
N LYS A 100 -18.63 -13.65 19.12
CA LYS A 100 -20.02 -13.18 18.97
C LYS A 100 -20.60 -13.47 17.59
N LEU A 101 -19.77 -13.60 16.56
CA LEU A 101 -20.20 -13.84 15.19
C LEU A 101 -20.23 -15.34 14.84
N VAL A 102 -19.67 -16.20 15.71
CA VAL A 102 -19.57 -17.65 15.51
C VAL A 102 -20.50 -18.38 16.50
N PRO A 103 -21.65 -18.91 16.05
CA PRO A 103 -22.62 -19.55 16.95
C PRO A 103 -22.12 -20.82 17.65
N SER A 104 -21.12 -21.51 17.11
CA SER A 104 -20.61 -22.81 17.58
C SER A 104 -19.58 -22.74 18.72
N GLY A 105 -19.11 -21.55 19.08
CA GLY A 105 -18.31 -21.30 20.29
C GLY A 105 -16.84 -21.74 20.30
N ASN A 106 -16.36 -22.54 19.34
CA ASN A 106 -14.94 -22.92 19.26
C ASN A 106 -14.26 -22.29 18.04
N VAL A 107 -13.46 -21.26 18.28
CA VAL A 107 -12.64 -20.63 17.25
C VAL A 107 -11.18 -21.04 17.46
N GLU A 108 -10.58 -21.61 16.42
CA GLU A 108 -9.15 -21.87 16.35
C GLU A 108 -8.48 -20.78 15.54
N TYR A 109 -7.29 -20.39 15.94
CA TYR A 109 -6.48 -19.38 15.30
C TYR A 109 -5.20 -19.97 14.71
N ILE A 110 -4.77 -19.47 13.56
CA ILE A 110 -3.42 -19.68 13.06
C ILE A 110 -2.60 -18.41 13.28
N CYS A 111 -1.45 -18.57 13.94
CA CYS A 111 -0.50 -17.50 14.17
C CYS A 111 0.66 -17.63 13.18
N GLU A 112 0.98 -16.56 12.48
CA GLU A 112 2.06 -16.49 11.51
C GLU A 112 2.96 -15.29 11.83
N LEU A 113 4.27 -15.40 11.58
CA LEU A 113 5.18 -14.26 11.71
C LEU A 113 4.83 -13.20 10.65
N LYS A 114 4.66 -11.96 11.09
CA LYS A 114 4.46 -10.82 10.18
C LYS A 114 5.81 -10.36 9.64
N ILE A 115 6.15 -10.85 8.46
CA ILE A 115 7.41 -10.53 7.80
C ILE A 115 7.44 -9.04 7.43
N ASP A 116 8.54 -8.38 7.71
CA ASP A 116 8.74 -6.97 7.32
C ASP A 116 9.29 -6.87 5.91
N GLY A 117 8.39 -6.87 4.93
CA GLY A 117 8.70 -6.95 3.51
C GLY A 117 7.72 -6.18 2.63
N LEU A 118 7.52 -6.69 1.43
CA LEU A 118 6.62 -6.16 0.41
C LEU A 118 5.65 -7.25 -0.04
N ALA A 119 4.34 -7.01 0.14
CA ALA A 119 3.31 -7.96 -0.24
C ALA A 119 3.22 -8.11 -1.77
N ILE A 120 3.10 -9.36 -2.22
CA ILE A 120 2.97 -9.75 -3.63
C ILE A 120 1.82 -10.73 -3.83
N SER A 121 1.27 -10.70 -5.05
CA SER A 121 0.41 -11.73 -5.64
C SER A 121 1.16 -12.37 -6.79
N ILE A 122 1.18 -13.70 -6.87
CA ILE A 122 1.82 -14.48 -7.94
C ILE A 122 0.78 -15.43 -8.51
N ASN A 123 0.61 -15.40 -9.83
CA ASN A 123 -0.28 -16.29 -10.55
C ASN A 123 0.50 -17.42 -11.22
N TYR A 124 0.08 -18.63 -10.93
CA TYR A 124 0.50 -19.83 -11.64
C TYR A 124 -0.62 -20.29 -12.56
N ASP A 125 -0.26 -20.61 -13.80
CA ASP A 125 -1.14 -21.26 -14.78
C ASP A 125 -0.52 -22.54 -15.28
N ASN A 126 -1.25 -23.65 -15.18
CA ASN A 126 -0.71 -25.00 -15.47
C ASN A 126 0.63 -25.27 -14.75
N GLY A 127 0.76 -24.76 -13.50
CA GLY A 127 1.97 -24.88 -12.69
C GLY A 127 3.11 -23.94 -13.09
N LYS A 128 2.95 -23.05 -14.08
CA LYS A 128 3.96 -22.08 -14.51
C LYS A 128 3.66 -20.70 -13.94
N LEU A 129 4.68 -20.00 -13.45
CA LEU A 129 4.58 -18.61 -13.02
C LEU A 129 4.33 -17.72 -14.26
N VAL A 130 3.13 -17.16 -14.39
CA VAL A 130 2.73 -16.35 -15.53
C VAL A 130 2.73 -14.86 -15.24
N SER A 131 2.39 -14.45 -14.01
CA SER A 131 2.42 -13.05 -13.61
C SER A 131 2.65 -12.88 -12.11
N ALA A 132 3.25 -11.75 -11.74
CA ALA A 132 3.39 -11.34 -10.34
C ALA A 132 3.20 -9.83 -10.21
N ALA A 133 2.45 -9.41 -9.19
CA ALA A 133 2.14 -8.00 -8.96
C ALA A 133 2.37 -7.59 -7.51
N THR A 134 2.80 -6.35 -7.29
CA THR A 134 2.80 -5.73 -5.97
C THR A 134 1.37 -5.49 -5.51
N ARG A 135 1.15 -5.33 -4.19
CA ARG A 135 -0.18 -5.00 -3.67
C ARG A 135 -0.76 -3.71 -4.26
N GLY A 136 0.08 -2.70 -4.55
CA GLY A 136 -0.38 -1.40 -4.99
C GLY A 136 -1.33 -0.74 -4.00
N ASP A 137 -2.49 -0.28 -4.49
CA ASP A 137 -3.58 0.27 -3.66
C ASP A 137 -4.53 -0.81 -3.11
N GLY A 138 -4.24 -2.06 -3.38
CA GLY A 138 -5.05 -3.23 -3.02
C GLY A 138 -5.95 -3.72 -4.17
N THR A 139 -6.20 -2.91 -5.18
CA THR A 139 -6.98 -3.26 -6.38
C THR A 139 -6.07 -3.39 -7.60
N VAL A 140 -5.11 -2.46 -7.75
CA VAL A 140 -4.16 -2.43 -8.87
C VAL A 140 -2.74 -2.38 -8.33
N GLY A 141 -1.90 -3.32 -8.77
CA GLY A 141 -0.48 -3.41 -8.46
C GLY A 141 0.42 -3.14 -9.67
N GLU A 142 1.73 -3.03 -9.43
CA GLU A 142 2.75 -2.95 -10.47
C GLU A 142 3.15 -4.36 -10.89
N ASP A 143 3.26 -4.61 -12.19
CA ASP A 143 3.77 -5.89 -12.73
C ASP A 143 5.27 -6.02 -12.42
N VAL A 144 5.60 -6.95 -11.55
CA VAL A 144 6.98 -7.27 -11.14
C VAL A 144 7.38 -8.70 -11.55
N THR A 145 6.71 -9.25 -12.56
CA THR A 145 6.88 -10.63 -12.98
C THR A 145 8.33 -11.00 -13.26
N GLU A 146 9.03 -10.18 -14.06
CA GLU A 146 10.43 -10.45 -14.41
C GLU A 146 11.36 -10.35 -13.18
N ASN A 147 11.04 -9.48 -12.25
CA ASN A 147 11.80 -9.34 -11.00
C ASN A 147 11.55 -10.52 -10.07
N ILE A 148 10.30 -10.98 -9.94
CA ILE A 148 9.95 -12.15 -9.12
C ILE A 148 10.57 -13.43 -9.68
N LYS A 149 10.69 -13.59 -10.99
CA LYS A 149 11.39 -14.73 -11.60
C LYS A 149 12.86 -14.82 -11.17
N THR A 150 13.47 -13.74 -10.69
CA THR A 150 14.85 -13.73 -10.17
C THR A 150 14.96 -14.15 -8.71
N VAL A 151 13.84 -14.18 -7.96
CA VAL A 151 13.82 -14.58 -6.55
C VAL A 151 13.96 -16.10 -6.43
N PHE A 152 15.08 -16.57 -5.92
CA PHE A 152 15.44 -18.00 -5.93
C PHE A 152 14.49 -18.87 -5.11
N SER A 153 13.94 -18.35 -4.01
CA SER A 153 12.98 -19.08 -3.18
C SER A 153 11.62 -19.33 -3.89
N ILE A 154 11.32 -18.59 -4.97
CA ILE A 154 10.05 -18.74 -5.71
C ILE A 154 10.28 -19.66 -6.93
N PRO A 155 9.63 -20.84 -7.00
CA PRO A 155 9.74 -21.72 -8.15
C PRO A 155 9.04 -21.12 -9.37
N LYS A 156 9.70 -21.16 -10.55
CA LYS A 156 9.08 -20.73 -11.82
C LYS A 156 8.09 -21.76 -12.36
N VAL A 157 8.30 -23.03 -12.04
CA VAL A 157 7.47 -24.14 -12.46
C VAL A 157 7.24 -25.05 -11.25
N LEU A 158 5.97 -25.28 -10.94
CA LEU A 158 5.54 -26.19 -9.88
C LEU A 158 5.38 -27.61 -10.43
N LYS A 159 5.46 -28.61 -9.56
CA LYS A 159 5.10 -29.99 -9.89
C LYS A 159 3.61 -30.13 -10.14
N ASP A 160 2.80 -29.45 -9.36
CA ASP A 160 1.35 -29.37 -9.54
C ASP A 160 1.01 -28.53 -10.78
N LYS A 161 0.08 -29.02 -11.61
CA LYS A 161 -0.29 -28.41 -12.88
C LYS A 161 -1.61 -27.62 -12.81
N ARG A 162 -2.15 -27.39 -11.62
CA ARG A 162 -3.32 -26.53 -11.46
C ARG A 162 -2.98 -25.05 -11.62
N SER A 163 -4.01 -24.26 -11.86
CA SER A 163 -3.92 -22.80 -11.95
C SER A 163 -4.49 -22.18 -10.69
N PHE A 164 -3.71 -21.35 -10.02
CA PHE A 164 -4.10 -20.65 -8.79
C PHE A 164 -3.24 -19.40 -8.56
N GLU A 165 -3.73 -18.52 -7.69
CA GLU A 165 -2.98 -17.36 -7.19
C GLU A 165 -2.39 -17.70 -5.82
N VAL A 166 -1.14 -17.29 -5.56
CA VAL A 166 -0.57 -17.30 -4.22
C VAL A 166 -0.21 -15.88 -3.77
N ARG A 167 -0.34 -15.64 -2.48
CA ARG A 167 0.06 -14.36 -1.87
C ARG A 167 1.16 -14.59 -0.86
N GLY A 168 2.11 -13.67 -0.86
CA GLY A 168 3.29 -13.75 -0.03
C GLY A 168 3.89 -12.40 0.29
N GLU A 169 4.99 -12.45 1.02
CA GLU A 169 5.81 -11.29 1.35
C GLU A 169 7.21 -11.50 0.80
N VAL A 170 7.70 -10.56 -0.04
CA VAL A 170 9.09 -10.50 -0.46
C VAL A 170 9.88 -9.69 0.55
N TYR A 171 11.01 -10.21 0.97
CA TYR A 171 11.86 -9.57 1.96
C TYR A 171 13.34 -9.68 1.58
N LEU A 172 14.17 -8.92 2.25
CA LEU A 172 15.62 -9.01 2.11
C LEU A 172 16.20 -9.63 3.40
N PRO A 173 16.84 -10.83 3.32
CA PRO A 173 17.51 -11.43 4.48
C PRO A 173 18.56 -10.49 5.08
N LYS A 174 18.73 -10.50 6.42
CA LYS A 174 19.70 -9.65 7.14
C LYS A 174 21.11 -9.77 6.56
N LYS A 175 21.55 -10.98 6.22
CA LYS A 175 22.86 -11.24 5.60
C LYS A 175 23.00 -10.50 4.25
N SER A 176 21.98 -10.61 3.39
CA SER A 176 21.96 -9.94 2.09
C SER A 176 21.91 -8.42 2.21
N PHE A 177 21.15 -7.89 3.18
CA PHE A 177 21.10 -6.46 3.48
C PHE A 177 22.48 -5.91 3.89
N ASN A 178 23.19 -6.61 4.77
CA ASN A 178 24.51 -6.20 5.22
C ASN A 178 25.53 -6.19 4.08
N ILE A 179 25.50 -7.22 3.22
CA ILE A 179 26.37 -7.29 2.02
C ILE A 179 26.06 -6.11 1.09
N LEU A 180 24.77 -5.88 0.80
CA LEU A 180 24.34 -4.81 -0.07
C LEU A 180 24.75 -3.42 0.43
N ASN A 181 24.59 -3.15 1.72
CA ASN A 181 24.99 -1.86 2.27
C ASN A 181 26.51 -1.68 2.30
N LYS A 182 27.27 -2.75 2.52
CA LYS A 182 28.73 -2.70 2.41
C LYS A 182 29.20 -2.36 0.98
N GLU A 183 28.59 -2.99 -0.05
CA GLU A 183 28.88 -2.67 -1.45
C GLU A 183 28.56 -1.21 -1.79
N ARG A 184 27.42 -0.68 -1.27
CA ARG A 184 27.03 0.71 -1.46
C ARG A 184 27.98 1.68 -0.78
N GLU A 185 28.45 1.36 0.42
CA GLU A 185 29.46 2.15 1.14
C GLU A 185 30.77 2.22 0.37
N GLU A 186 31.25 1.09 -0.15
CA GLU A 186 32.45 1.01 -0.99
C GLU A 186 32.33 1.85 -2.28
N ASN A 187 31.10 1.97 -2.82
CA ASN A 187 30.80 2.75 -4.01
C ASN A 187 30.39 4.22 -3.69
N ASN A 188 30.47 4.67 -2.43
CA ASN A 188 29.99 5.99 -1.97
C ASN A 188 28.51 6.28 -2.33
N GLU A 189 27.67 5.27 -2.31
CA GLU A 189 26.23 5.39 -2.51
C GLU A 189 25.49 5.56 -1.17
N VAL A 190 24.28 6.12 -1.21
CA VAL A 190 23.41 6.26 -0.03
C VAL A 190 22.99 4.86 0.45
N LEU A 191 23.24 4.56 1.72
CA LEU A 191 22.87 3.27 2.33
C LEU A 191 21.34 3.12 2.44
N PHE A 192 20.87 1.89 2.34
CA PHE A 192 19.49 1.59 2.69
C PHE A 192 19.28 1.67 4.20
N ALA A 193 18.18 2.28 4.60
CA ALA A 193 17.88 2.49 6.02
C ALA A 193 17.49 1.19 6.76
N ASN A 194 16.80 0.27 6.09
CA ASN A 194 16.39 -1.02 6.65
C ASN A 194 16.15 -2.07 5.54
N PRO A 195 16.05 -3.37 5.90
CA PRO A 195 15.82 -4.45 4.94
C PRO A 195 14.53 -4.30 4.14
N ARG A 196 13.43 -3.80 4.73
CA ARG A 196 12.15 -3.56 4.03
C ARG A 196 12.29 -2.56 2.89
N ASN A 197 12.90 -1.39 3.16
CA ASN A 197 13.12 -0.37 2.12
C ASN A 197 14.06 -0.87 1.03
N ALA A 198 15.07 -1.65 1.41
CA ALA A 198 15.98 -2.28 0.46
C ALA A 198 15.26 -3.33 -0.40
N ALA A 199 14.37 -4.14 0.18
CA ALA A 199 13.54 -5.11 -0.55
C ALA A 199 12.61 -4.40 -1.54
N ALA A 200 11.88 -3.36 -1.09
CA ALA A 200 10.97 -2.59 -1.93
C ALA A 200 11.69 -1.91 -3.11
N GLY A 201 12.81 -1.24 -2.84
CA GLY A 201 13.63 -0.61 -3.88
C GLY A 201 14.31 -1.61 -4.81
N SER A 202 14.55 -2.84 -4.35
CA SER A 202 15.15 -3.91 -5.17
C SER A 202 14.12 -4.59 -6.05
N LEU A 203 12.91 -4.84 -5.56
CA LEU A 203 11.84 -5.46 -6.33
C LEU A 203 11.32 -4.53 -7.44
N ARG A 204 11.45 -3.22 -7.27
CA ARG A 204 11.02 -2.19 -8.22
C ARG A 204 12.15 -1.67 -9.10
N GLN A 205 13.10 -2.52 -9.49
CA GLN A 205 14.11 -2.19 -10.47
C GLN A 205 13.60 -2.49 -11.88
N LEU A 206 13.76 -1.53 -12.80
CA LEU A 206 13.37 -1.70 -14.20
C LEU A 206 14.23 -2.75 -14.91
N ASP A 207 15.47 -2.93 -14.46
CA ASP A 207 16.37 -4.02 -14.87
C ASP A 207 16.35 -5.16 -13.84
N SER A 208 15.77 -6.30 -14.18
CA SER A 208 15.68 -7.48 -13.33
C SER A 208 17.06 -8.07 -12.96
N LYS A 209 18.13 -7.76 -13.72
CA LYS A 209 19.51 -8.13 -13.38
C LYS A 209 19.97 -7.47 -12.08
N ILE A 210 19.51 -6.25 -11.80
CA ILE A 210 19.79 -5.58 -10.54
C ILE A 210 19.06 -6.29 -9.40
N THR A 211 17.78 -6.65 -9.59
CA THR A 211 17.01 -7.41 -8.60
C THR A 211 17.68 -8.76 -8.29
N ALA A 212 18.13 -9.48 -9.29
CA ALA A 212 18.83 -10.77 -9.12
C ALA A 212 20.05 -10.66 -8.20
N LYS A 213 20.87 -9.62 -8.35
CA LYS A 213 22.07 -9.38 -7.51
C LYS A 213 21.72 -9.08 -6.05
N ARG A 214 20.49 -8.61 -5.77
CA ARG A 214 20.07 -8.20 -4.41
C ARG A 214 19.71 -9.39 -3.52
N ARG A 215 19.56 -10.61 -4.08
CA ARG A 215 19.28 -11.86 -3.34
C ARG A 215 18.04 -11.73 -2.43
N LEU A 216 16.92 -11.28 -3.01
CA LEU A 216 15.64 -11.26 -2.33
C LEU A 216 15.16 -12.68 -2.02
N SER A 217 14.33 -12.81 -0.97
CA SER A 217 13.62 -14.03 -0.63
C SER A 217 12.14 -13.73 -0.44
N ALA A 218 11.30 -14.78 -0.32
CA ALA A 218 9.87 -14.63 -0.11
C ALA A 218 9.32 -15.73 0.79
N PHE A 219 8.21 -15.43 1.48
CA PHE A 219 7.36 -16.42 2.12
C PHE A 219 5.92 -16.29 1.59
N ILE A 220 5.33 -17.43 1.24
CA ILE A 220 3.93 -17.53 0.83
C ILE A 220 3.08 -17.78 2.06
N TYR A 221 2.00 -16.99 2.21
CA TYR A 221 1.09 -17.08 3.33
C TYR A 221 -0.38 -17.34 2.95
N SER A 222 -0.69 -17.46 1.66
CA SER A 222 -2.06 -17.74 1.21
C SER A 222 -2.08 -18.36 -0.19
N ILE A 223 -2.99 -19.30 -0.40
CA ILE A 223 -3.41 -19.80 -1.72
C ILE A 223 -4.82 -19.28 -1.98
N VAL A 224 -5.06 -18.75 -3.17
CA VAL A 224 -6.33 -18.16 -3.59
C VAL A 224 -6.82 -18.89 -4.84
N GLY A 225 -8.12 -19.24 -4.87
CA GLY A 225 -8.74 -19.92 -6.01
C GLY A 225 -8.65 -21.44 -5.97
N ASP A 226 -8.32 -22.04 -4.82
CA ASP A 226 -8.40 -23.49 -4.59
C ASP A 226 -9.47 -23.80 -3.54
N ASP A 227 -10.67 -24.09 -3.99
CA ASP A 227 -11.84 -24.38 -3.14
C ASP A 227 -11.72 -25.72 -2.36
N SER A 228 -10.68 -26.52 -2.64
CA SER A 228 -10.44 -27.77 -1.89
C SER A 228 -9.80 -27.53 -0.52
N ILE A 229 -9.32 -26.31 -0.27
CA ILE A 229 -8.64 -25.91 0.96
C ILE A 229 -9.67 -25.38 1.94
N GLY A 230 -9.84 -26.07 3.09
CA GLY A 230 -10.85 -25.71 4.10
C GLY A 230 -10.33 -24.83 5.24
N SER A 231 -9.01 -24.65 5.39
CA SER A 231 -8.41 -23.91 6.49
C SER A 231 -7.09 -23.25 6.12
N GLN A 232 -6.70 -22.23 6.88
CA GLN A 232 -5.42 -21.54 6.71
C GLN A 232 -4.23 -22.48 6.96
N GLU A 233 -4.32 -23.35 7.96
CA GLU A 233 -3.29 -24.38 8.22
C GLU A 233 -3.12 -25.31 7.02
N SER A 234 -4.25 -25.81 6.45
CA SER A 234 -4.21 -26.62 5.24
C SER A 234 -3.59 -25.88 4.06
N ALA A 235 -3.89 -24.60 3.90
CA ALA A 235 -3.30 -23.76 2.84
C ALA A 235 -1.77 -23.68 2.95
N LEU A 236 -1.25 -23.45 4.16
CA LEU A 236 0.19 -23.38 4.40
C LEU A 236 0.87 -24.73 4.14
N ASN A 237 0.24 -25.85 4.56
CA ASN A 237 0.75 -27.19 4.33
C ASN A 237 0.70 -27.57 2.83
N THR A 238 -0.39 -27.24 2.13
CA THR A 238 -0.52 -27.44 0.69
C THR A 238 0.54 -26.61 -0.07
N ALA A 239 0.79 -25.37 0.34
CA ALA A 239 1.84 -24.55 -0.24
C ALA A 239 3.23 -25.22 -0.09
N LYS A 240 3.53 -25.84 1.07
CA LYS A 240 4.77 -26.61 1.27
C LYS A 240 4.84 -27.85 0.34
N GLU A 241 3.73 -28.56 0.17
CA GLU A 241 3.66 -29.70 -0.76
C GLU A 241 3.92 -29.31 -2.21
N TYR A 242 3.54 -28.06 -2.59
CA TYR A 242 3.85 -27.47 -3.89
C TYR A 242 5.27 -26.92 -4.01
N GLU A 243 6.11 -27.13 -2.97
CA GLU A 243 7.49 -26.60 -2.89
C GLU A 243 7.54 -25.05 -2.90
N LEU A 244 6.46 -24.39 -2.50
CA LEU A 244 6.44 -22.95 -2.28
C LEU A 244 7.10 -22.60 -0.93
N PRO A 245 7.82 -21.48 -0.84
CA PRO A 245 8.48 -21.07 0.40
C PRO A 245 7.43 -20.63 1.43
N VAL A 246 7.22 -21.41 2.46
CA VAL A 246 6.34 -21.10 3.59
C VAL A 246 7.19 -20.89 4.83
N ASN A 247 6.90 -19.84 5.60
CA ASN A 247 7.58 -19.63 6.87
C ASN A 247 7.33 -20.84 7.80
N PRO A 248 8.37 -21.49 8.35
CA PRO A 248 8.20 -22.67 9.18
C PRO A 248 7.59 -22.38 10.56
N ASN A 249 7.65 -21.12 11.00
CA ASN A 249 7.29 -20.69 12.34
C ASN A 249 5.80 -20.30 12.48
N PHE A 250 4.87 -20.98 11.80
CA PHE A 250 3.45 -20.81 12.08
C PHE A 250 2.96 -21.81 13.14
N LYS A 251 1.90 -21.46 13.86
CA LYS A 251 1.32 -22.29 14.92
C LYS A 251 -0.20 -22.24 14.92
N LEU A 252 -0.84 -23.41 14.96
CA LEU A 252 -2.26 -23.53 15.27
C LEU A 252 -2.46 -23.33 16.77
N CYS A 253 -3.34 -22.39 17.15
CA CYS A 253 -3.70 -22.02 18.51
C CYS A 253 -5.20 -22.30 18.74
N LYS A 254 -5.54 -23.03 19.79
CA LYS A 254 -6.91 -23.43 20.12
C LYS A 254 -7.65 -22.40 20.97
N SER A 255 -6.94 -21.40 21.48
CA SER A 255 -7.48 -20.33 22.31
C SER A 255 -6.68 -19.04 22.13
N ILE A 256 -7.25 -17.92 22.58
CA ILE A 256 -6.56 -16.63 22.59
C ILE A 256 -5.36 -16.64 23.56
N ASP A 257 -5.38 -17.45 24.62
CA ASP A 257 -4.26 -17.56 25.55
C ASP A 257 -3.04 -18.22 24.87
N GLU A 258 -3.25 -19.25 24.04
CA GLU A 258 -2.18 -19.85 23.22
C GLU A 258 -1.63 -18.88 22.18
N VAL A 259 -2.46 -17.96 21.65
CA VAL A 259 -2.02 -16.86 20.77
C VAL A 259 -1.11 -15.90 21.53
N ILE A 260 -1.49 -15.53 22.76
CA ILE A 260 -0.70 -14.64 23.63
C ILE A 260 0.66 -15.28 23.96
N ASP A 261 0.68 -16.58 24.28
CA ASP A 261 1.93 -17.32 24.54
C ASP A 261 2.86 -17.31 23.32
N TYR A 262 2.31 -17.50 22.12
CA TYR A 262 3.07 -17.44 20.88
C TYR A 262 3.65 -16.04 20.62
N ILE A 263 2.88 -15.00 20.90
CA ILE A 263 3.32 -13.60 20.79
C ILE A 263 4.45 -13.30 21.78
N ASN A 264 4.30 -13.72 23.03
CA ASN A 264 5.32 -13.53 24.08
C ASN A 264 6.64 -14.19 23.69
N TYR A 265 6.57 -15.44 23.21
CA TYR A 265 7.75 -16.16 22.72
C TYR A 265 8.50 -15.37 21.62
N TRP A 266 7.79 -14.91 20.59
CA TRP A 266 8.44 -14.20 19.49
C TRP A 266 8.83 -12.75 19.83
N THR A 267 8.23 -12.13 20.82
CA THR A 267 8.66 -10.83 21.36
C THR A 267 10.08 -10.93 21.88
N GLU A 268 10.46 -12.03 22.52
CA GLU A 268 11.79 -12.27 23.05
C GLU A 268 12.78 -12.80 21.99
N HIS A 269 12.32 -13.64 21.04
CA HIS A 269 13.19 -14.37 20.10
C HIS A 269 13.23 -13.80 18.68
N LYS A 270 12.57 -12.67 18.40
CA LYS A 270 12.53 -12.07 17.05
C LYS A 270 13.91 -11.69 16.50
N GLN A 271 14.88 -11.43 17.38
CA GLN A 271 16.26 -11.07 16.98
C GLN A 271 17.04 -12.26 16.43
N ASP A 272 16.67 -13.48 16.79
CA ASP A 272 17.35 -14.72 16.37
C ASP A 272 17.03 -15.08 14.91
N LEU A 273 16.00 -14.44 14.33
CA LEU A 273 15.58 -14.69 12.96
C LEU A 273 16.56 -14.07 11.93
N PRO A 274 16.83 -14.75 10.81
CA PRO A 274 17.64 -14.24 9.71
C PRO A 274 16.95 -13.17 8.86
N TYR A 275 15.72 -12.78 9.20
CA TYR A 275 14.91 -11.73 8.60
C TYR A 275 14.20 -10.92 9.68
N ASP A 276 13.67 -9.75 9.31
CA ASP A 276 12.94 -8.90 10.25
C ASP A 276 11.44 -9.22 10.23
N ILE A 277 10.82 -9.11 11.41
CA ILE A 277 9.38 -9.21 11.61
C ILE A 277 8.89 -7.99 12.40
N ASP A 278 7.71 -7.48 12.04
CA ASP A 278 7.11 -6.31 12.68
C ASP A 278 5.90 -6.66 13.56
N GLY A 279 5.61 -7.96 13.73
CA GLY A 279 4.50 -8.43 14.52
C GLY A 279 4.14 -9.90 14.27
N ILE A 280 2.91 -10.24 14.66
CA ILE A 280 2.30 -11.55 14.46
C ILE A 280 0.97 -11.35 13.73
N VAL A 281 0.70 -12.13 12.70
CA VAL A 281 -0.62 -12.19 12.05
C VAL A 281 -1.43 -13.31 12.69
N ILE A 282 -2.61 -12.97 13.17
CA ILE A 282 -3.57 -13.89 13.77
C ILE A 282 -4.77 -13.98 12.84
N LYS A 283 -5.11 -15.19 12.40
CA LYS A 283 -6.24 -15.46 11.51
C LYS A 283 -7.13 -16.55 12.11
N VAL A 284 -8.45 -16.44 11.96
CA VAL A 284 -9.35 -17.58 12.19
C VAL A 284 -8.97 -18.70 11.23
N ASN A 285 -8.75 -19.92 11.73
CA ASN A 285 -8.21 -21.02 10.94
C ASN A 285 -9.18 -21.53 9.86
N SER A 286 -10.46 -21.67 10.18
CA SER A 286 -11.50 -22.20 9.26
C SER A 286 -11.91 -21.18 8.22
N TYR A 287 -11.81 -21.50 6.93
CA TYR A 287 -12.24 -20.62 5.84
C TYR A 287 -13.75 -20.41 5.80
N ASN A 288 -14.55 -21.41 6.18
CA ASN A 288 -16.00 -21.25 6.30
C ASN A 288 -16.34 -20.18 7.34
N LEU A 289 -15.66 -20.19 8.49
CA LEU A 289 -15.85 -19.19 9.53
C LEU A 289 -15.34 -17.81 9.08
N GLN A 290 -14.27 -17.74 8.30
CA GLN A 290 -13.79 -16.47 7.75
C GLN A 290 -14.84 -15.82 6.85
N GLU A 291 -15.54 -16.60 6.03
CA GLU A 291 -16.62 -16.11 5.18
C GLU A 291 -17.84 -15.64 5.99
N GLU A 292 -18.21 -16.38 7.07
CA GLU A 292 -19.30 -15.99 7.95
C GLU A 292 -19.01 -14.68 8.70
N ILE A 293 -17.81 -14.53 9.24
CA ILE A 293 -17.35 -13.33 9.96
C ILE A 293 -17.22 -12.15 8.99
N GLY A 294 -16.77 -12.39 7.76
CA GLY A 294 -16.75 -11.45 6.65
C GLY A 294 -15.69 -10.36 6.78
N TYR A 295 -15.94 -9.26 6.05
CA TYR A 295 -14.96 -8.20 5.81
C TYR A 295 -15.55 -6.83 6.15
N THR A 296 -14.67 -5.87 6.41
CA THR A 296 -14.94 -4.43 6.33
C THR A 296 -14.47 -3.93 4.95
N GLN A 297 -14.68 -2.65 4.65
CA GLN A 297 -14.12 -2.05 3.42
C GLN A 297 -12.58 -2.09 3.35
N LYS A 298 -11.89 -2.13 4.49
CA LYS A 298 -10.42 -2.01 4.58
C LYS A 298 -9.73 -3.30 4.99
N SER A 299 -10.40 -4.16 5.78
CA SER A 299 -9.75 -5.31 6.41
C SER A 299 -10.72 -6.46 6.65
N PRO A 300 -10.24 -7.72 6.68
CA PRO A 300 -11.02 -8.85 7.16
C PRO A 300 -11.34 -8.69 8.65
N ARG A 301 -12.54 -9.12 9.07
CA ARG A 301 -12.93 -9.12 10.49
C ARG A 301 -12.38 -10.32 11.25
N TRP A 302 -11.99 -11.36 10.52
CA TRP A 302 -11.48 -12.63 11.01
C TRP A 302 -9.95 -12.66 11.19
N ALA A 303 -9.26 -11.56 10.90
CA ALA A 303 -7.81 -11.47 11.07
C ALA A 303 -7.39 -10.13 11.67
N THR A 304 -6.29 -10.17 12.42
CA THR A 304 -5.63 -8.98 12.96
C THR A 304 -4.12 -9.17 12.95
N ALA A 305 -3.38 -8.08 12.95
CA ALA A 305 -1.94 -8.04 13.09
C ALA A 305 -1.58 -7.47 14.47
N TYR A 306 -1.04 -8.31 15.35
CA TYR A 306 -0.44 -7.82 16.58
C TYR A 306 0.93 -7.21 16.27
N LYS A 307 1.10 -5.96 16.62
CA LYS A 307 2.36 -5.22 16.47
C LYS A 307 3.17 -5.31 17.74
N PHE A 308 4.45 -5.65 17.62
CA PHE A 308 5.35 -5.66 18.78
C PHE A 308 5.43 -4.26 19.42
N PRO A 309 5.68 -4.19 20.74
CA PRO A 309 5.93 -2.90 21.39
C PRO A 309 7.02 -2.12 20.66
N GLU A 310 6.74 -0.85 20.43
CA GLU A 310 7.68 0.05 19.74
C GLU A 310 8.91 0.29 20.63
N GLU A 311 10.09 0.31 20.02
CA GLU A 311 11.34 0.61 20.71
C GLU A 311 11.36 2.09 21.14
N GLU A 312 11.61 2.35 22.42
CA GLU A 312 11.75 3.68 22.99
C GLU A 312 13.20 3.92 23.40
N LEU A 313 13.84 4.94 22.82
CA LEU A 313 15.22 5.30 23.14
C LEU A 313 15.34 6.77 23.51
N ALA A 314 16.29 7.06 24.41
CA ALA A 314 16.56 8.41 24.84
C ALA A 314 17.66 9.05 23.99
N THR A 315 17.45 10.31 23.58
CA THR A 315 18.43 11.12 22.86
C THR A 315 18.30 12.60 23.23
N LYS A 316 19.31 13.40 22.90
CA LYS A 316 19.33 14.83 23.20
C LYS A 316 18.55 15.62 22.15
N LEU A 317 17.67 16.51 22.60
CA LEU A 317 17.02 17.53 21.77
C LEU A 317 18.01 18.68 21.52
N LEU A 318 18.39 18.85 20.26
CA LEU A 318 19.34 19.89 19.85
C LEU A 318 18.66 21.20 19.51
N ASP A 319 17.51 21.14 18.81
CA ASP A 319 16.75 22.31 18.36
C ASP A 319 15.31 21.90 17.98
N VAL A 320 14.47 22.87 17.66
CA VAL A 320 13.11 22.68 17.11
C VAL A 320 12.98 23.46 15.81
N GLU A 321 12.86 22.74 14.70
CA GLU A 321 12.59 23.29 13.38
C GLU A 321 11.08 23.40 13.15
N LEU A 322 10.64 24.48 12.50
CA LEU A 322 9.25 24.69 12.15
C LEU A 322 9.01 24.52 10.66
N SER A 323 8.06 23.70 10.30
CA SER A 323 7.66 23.42 8.91
C SER A 323 6.28 23.96 8.63
N VAL A 324 6.09 24.68 7.51
CA VAL A 324 4.80 25.23 7.09
C VAL A 324 4.18 24.33 6.04
N GLY A 325 3.01 23.77 6.32
CA GLY A 325 2.26 22.93 5.39
C GLY A 325 1.44 23.73 4.36
N ARG A 326 0.89 23.05 3.35
CA ARG A 326 0.08 23.67 2.28
C ARG A 326 -1.16 24.43 2.75
N THR A 327 -1.68 24.08 3.92
CA THR A 327 -2.84 24.71 4.57
C THR A 327 -2.45 25.78 5.58
N GLY A 328 -1.17 26.18 5.61
CA GLY A 328 -0.63 27.14 6.57
C GLY A 328 -0.32 26.56 7.95
N ILE A 329 -0.63 25.30 8.24
CA ILE A 329 -0.31 24.67 9.53
C ILE A 329 1.20 24.68 9.74
N ILE A 330 1.62 25.16 10.91
CA ILE A 330 3.01 25.19 11.34
C ILE A 330 3.24 23.99 12.25
N THR A 331 4.04 23.05 11.78
CA THR A 331 4.35 21.81 12.50
C THR A 331 5.74 21.87 13.10
N PRO A 332 5.89 21.75 14.43
CA PRO A 332 7.19 21.68 15.08
C PRO A 332 7.82 20.28 14.91
N VAL A 333 9.11 20.24 14.61
CA VAL A 333 9.93 19.05 14.43
C VAL A 333 11.17 19.15 15.32
N ALA A 334 11.32 18.21 16.24
CA ALA A 334 12.50 18.09 17.07
C ALA A 334 13.72 17.71 16.22
N ILE A 335 14.81 18.45 16.32
CA ILE A 335 16.12 18.10 15.81
C ILE A 335 16.88 17.39 16.93
N LEU A 336 17.31 16.19 16.68
CA LEU A 336 17.85 15.27 17.69
C LEU A 336 19.31 14.95 17.42
N ASP A 337 20.04 14.65 18.49
CA ASP A 337 21.29 13.92 18.33
C ASP A 337 20.99 12.56 17.71
N PRO A 338 21.62 12.20 16.56
CA PRO A 338 21.22 11.02 15.80
C PRO A 338 21.27 9.74 16.63
N ILE A 339 20.18 8.97 16.61
CA ILE A 339 20.05 7.69 17.32
C ILE A 339 19.48 6.63 16.38
N VAL A 340 19.89 5.36 16.55
CA VAL A 340 19.39 4.24 15.76
C VAL A 340 18.20 3.62 16.47
N ILE A 341 17.00 3.67 15.84
CA ILE A 341 15.76 3.05 16.34
C ILE A 341 15.26 2.10 15.26
N SER A 342 15.07 0.84 15.62
CA SER A 342 14.59 -0.21 14.70
C SER A 342 15.37 -0.21 13.37
N GLY A 343 16.70 -0.23 13.47
CA GLY A 343 17.63 -0.32 12.32
C GLY A 343 17.74 0.93 11.44
N SER A 344 17.10 2.06 11.76
CA SER A 344 17.28 3.30 11.00
C SER A 344 17.69 4.48 11.88
N THR A 345 18.56 5.35 11.36
CA THR A 345 19.01 6.56 12.05
C THR A 345 17.91 7.60 12.09
N VAL A 346 17.55 8.04 13.29
CA VAL A 346 16.57 9.07 13.58
C VAL A 346 17.29 10.32 14.06
N SER A 347 17.20 11.42 13.30
CA SER A 347 17.72 12.74 13.65
C SER A 347 16.62 13.80 13.73
N LYS A 348 15.40 13.44 13.36
CA LYS A 348 14.22 14.33 13.44
C LYS A 348 13.01 13.55 13.98
N ALA A 349 12.23 14.18 14.86
CA ALA A 349 11.00 13.58 15.40
C ALA A 349 9.87 14.61 15.47
N SER A 350 8.63 14.18 15.28
CA SER A 350 7.45 15.06 15.37
C SER A 350 7.20 15.50 16.82
N LEU A 351 6.87 16.77 16.98
CA LEU A 351 6.32 17.35 18.20
C LEU A 351 4.83 17.69 18.06
N HIS A 352 4.21 17.25 16.96
CA HIS A 352 2.81 17.43 16.64
C HIS A 352 2.34 18.88 16.55
N ASN A 353 2.16 19.57 17.69
CA ASN A 353 1.63 20.92 17.77
C ASN A 353 2.13 21.63 19.04
N LYS A 354 1.64 22.87 19.25
CA LYS A 354 1.97 23.69 20.41
C LYS A 354 1.55 23.04 21.73
N ASP A 355 0.37 22.42 21.79
CA ASP A 355 -0.17 21.85 23.03
C ASP A 355 0.72 20.71 23.54
N ILE A 356 1.21 19.85 22.66
CA ILE A 356 2.16 18.78 23.01
C ILE A 356 3.51 19.35 23.48
N ILE A 357 4.01 20.43 22.88
CA ILE A 357 5.23 21.13 23.35
C ILE A 357 5.03 21.64 24.77
N ASP A 358 3.88 22.24 25.04
CA ASP A 358 3.55 22.81 26.34
C ASP A 358 3.33 21.70 27.39
N GLU A 359 2.65 20.60 27.04
CA GLU A 359 2.42 19.42 27.88
C GLU A 359 3.73 18.72 28.26
N LEU A 360 4.58 18.47 27.29
CA LEU A 360 5.90 17.87 27.51
C LEU A 360 6.87 18.80 28.22
N ASP A 361 6.56 20.11 28.28
CA ASP A 361 7.42 21.13 28.88
C ASP A 361 8.85 21.11 28.29
N ILE A 362 8.94 21.21 26.97
CA ILE A 362 10.17 21.05 26.18
C ILE A 362 11.14 22.20 26.39
N HIS A 363 12.40 21.88 26.69
CA HIS A 363 13.53 22.81 26.69
C HIS A 363 14.59 22.34 25.69
N ILE A 364 15.22 23.27 24.99
CA ILE A 364 16.38 22.95 24.14
C ILE A 364 17.51 22.40 25.00
N GLY A 365 18.06 21.25 24.61
CA GLY A 365 19.08 20.52 25.35
C GLY A 365 18.54 19.41 26.25
N ASP A 366 17.22 19.23 26.36
CA ASP A 366 16.61 18.14 27.12
C ASP A 366 17.01 16.76 26.57
N MET A 367 17.07 15.79 27.48
CA MET A 367 17.01 14.37 27.10
C MET A 367 15.54 13.98 26.87
N VAL A 368 15.25 13.56 25.64
CA VAL A 368 13.89 13.17 25.21
C VAL A 368 13.84 11.71 24.83
N VAL A 369 12.73 11.06 25.16
CA VAL A 369 12.46 9.69 24.72
C VAL A 369 11.71 9.76 23.39
N VAL A 370 12.24 9.02 22.40
CA VAL A 370 11.72 8.98 21.04
C VAL A 370 11.32 7.56 20.69
N LYS A 371 10.22 7.41 19.96
CA LYS A 371 9.81 6.17 19.33
C LYS A 371 9.32 6.39 17.92
N LYS A 372 9.25 5.33 17.12
CA LYS A 372 8.62 5.38 15.80
C LYS A 372 7.18 4.93 15.85
N ALA A 373 6.25 5.85 15.65
CA ALA A 373 4.83 5.51 15.55
C ALA A 373 4.59 4.65 14.31
N GLY A 374 4.06 3.43 14.51
CA GLY A 374 3.83 2.45 13.44
C GLY A 374 5.10 2.05 12.70
N GLU A 375 6.27 2.09 13.37
CA GLU A 375 7.61 1.78 12.84
C GLU A 375 8.11 2.74 11.73
N ILE A 376 7.39 3.82 11.45
CA ILE A 376 7.69 4.72 10.32
C ILE A 376 8.04 6.12 10.82
N ILE A 377 7.15 6.77 11.58
CA ILE A 377 7.26 8.20 11.91
C ILE A 377 7.81 8.39 13.32
N PRO A 378 9.04 8.95 13.47
CA PRO A 378 9.57 9.27 14.77
C PRO A 378 8.74 10.36 15.47
N LYS A 379 8.47 10.18 16.77
CA LYS A 379 7.84 11.18 17.63
C LYS A 379 8.50 11.24 19.00
N VAL A 380 8.48 12.40 19.60
CA VAL A 380 8.88 12.58 21.00
C VAL A 380 7.71 12.13 21.89
N VAL A 381 7.99 11.25 22.85
CA VAL A 381 7.00 10.67 23.77
C VAL A 381 6.99 11.38 25.11
N ARG A 382 8.16 11.66 25.65
CA ARG A 382 8.34 12.31 26.95
C ARG A 382 9.73 12.94 27.09
N VAL A 383 9.84 13.87 28.01
CA VAL A 383 11.10 14.47 28.47
C VAL A 383 11.57 13.75 29.73
N ILE A 384 12.88 13.47 29.84
CA ILE A 384 13.50 12.97 31.07
C ILE A 384 13.92 14.18 31.91
N LYS A 385 12.98 14.72 32.69
CA LYS A 385 13.17 15.97 33.45
C LYS A 385 14.31 15.87 34.48
N GLU A 386 14.57 14.67 34.96
CA GLU A 386 15.66 14.39 35.93
C GLU A 386 17.06 14.61 35.33
N LEU A 387 17.17 14.58 34.01
CA LEU A 387 18.44 14.81 33.29
C LEU A 387 18.53 16.23 32.71
N ARG A 388 17.56 17.10 32.98
CA ARG A 388 17.56 18.49 32.48
C ARG A 388 18.70 19.29 33.10
N ALA A 389 19.49 19.95 32.27
CA ALA A 389 20.56 20.82 32.73
C ALA A 389 19.99 22.10 33.36
N GLU A 390 20.66 22.61 34.43
CA GLU A 390 20.30 23.88 35.03
C GLU A 390 20.46 25.03 34.01
N GLY A 391 19.53 26.00 34.04
CA GLY A 391 19.59 27.20 33.18
C GLY A 391 19.07 27.01 31.75
N THR A 392 18.49 25.86 31.41
CA THR A 392 17.81 25.68 30.12
C THR A 392 16.53 26.54 30.05
N THR A 393 16.20 26.98 28.82
CA THR A 393 15.01 27.82 28.60
C THR A 393 13.90 26.98 27.93
N LYS A 394 12.66 27.13 28.43
CA LYS A 394 11.49 26.50 27.82
C LYS A 394 11.33 26.99 26.39
N TYR A 395 11.16 26.06 25.47
CA TYR A 395 10.87 26.38 24.08
C TYR A 395 9.45 26.93 23.95
N GLN A 396 9.30 28.01 23.17
CA GLN A 396 8.01 28.63 22.89
C GLN A 396 7.80 28.71 21.37
N MET A 397 6.62 28.33 20.93
CA MET A 397 6.23 28.51 19.54
C MET A 397 6.20 29.99 19.18
N PRO A 398 6.83 30.42 18.08
CA PRO A 398 6.83 31.82 17.67
C PRO A 398 5.43 32.27 17.25
N SER A 399 5.14 33.57 17.49
CA SER A 399 3.90 34.23 17.05
C SER A 399 3.90 34.62 15.58
N THR A 400 5.02 34.40 14.87
CA THR A 400 5.19 34.72 13.45
C THR A 400 5.54 33.47 12.64
N CYS A 401 5.12 33.47 11.38
CA CYS A 401 5.43 32.40 10.43
C CYS A 401 6.94 32.34 10.15
N PRO A 402 7.58 31.15 10.20
CA PRO A 402 9.01 31.03 9.95
C PRO A 402 9.41 31.35 8.49
N SER A 403 8.48 31.23 7.54
CA SER A 403 8.72 31.44 6.12
C SER A 403 8.47 32.90 5.66
N CYS A 404 7.31 33.46 6.00
CA CYS A 404 6.92 34.79 5.50
C CYS A 404 6.90 35.89 6.59
N HIS A 405 7.21 35.57 7.84
CA HIS A 405 7.28 36.47 9.01
C HIS A 405 5.97 37.19 9.34
N GLN A 406 4.85 36.84 8.70
CA GLN A 406 3.53 37.35 9.05
C GLN A 406 3.03 36.66 10.33
N GLU A 407 2.07 37.34 11.04
CA GLU A 407 1.44 36.80 12.24
C GLU A 407 0.80 35.43 12.00
N THR A 408 0.89 34.60 13.02
CA THR A 408 0.19 33.32 13.08
C THR A 408 -1.11 33.44 13.85
N TYR A 409 -2.01 32.46 13.68
CA TYR A 409 -3.25 32.38 14.44
C TYR A 409 -3.57 30.92 14.80
N VAL A 410 -4.39 30.73 15.80
CA VAL A 410 -4.99 29.45 16.17
C VAL A 410 -6.51 29.61 16.00
N LYS A 411 -7.13 28.69 15.25
CA LYS A 411 -8.59 28.66 15.09
C LYS A 411 -9.22 28.13 16.39
N GLU A 412 -10.37 28.62 16.76
CA GLU A 412 -11.08 28.15 17.94
C GLU A 412 -11.35 26.63 17.84
N ASN A 413 -11.06 25.90 18.91
CA ASN A 413 -11.13 24.41 18.97
C ASN A 413 -10.22 23.65 17.99
N ASP A 414 -9.14 24.27 17.51
CA ASP A 414 -8.14 23.65 16.63
C ASP A 414 -6.76 23.75 17.29
N PRO A 415 -6.03 22.65 17.55
CA PRO A 415 -4.74 22.66 18.22
C PRO A 415 -3.59 23.20 17.35
N PHE A 416 -3.86 23.55 16.09
CA PHE A 416 -2.80 23.92 15.14
C PHE A 416 -2.61 25.42 14.98
N THR A 417 -1.36 25.86 15.14
CA THR A 417 -0.92 27.19 14.76
C THR A 417 -0.82 27.32 13.24
N ARG A 418 -1.35 28.40 12.66
CA ARG A 418 -1.39 28.61 11.21
C ARG A 418 -0.85 29.96 10.78
N CYS A 419 -0.21 30.00 9.62
CA CYS A 419 0.14 31.24 8.94
C CYS A 419 -1.10 31.85 8.28
N LYS A 420 -1.33 33.17 8.50
CA LYS A 420 -2.45 33.92 7.89
C LYS A 420 -2.23 34.27 6.42
N ASN A 421 -0.99 34.30 5.96
CA ASN A 421 -0.65 34.79 4.64
C ASN A 421 -0.97 33.76 3.55
N PRO A 422 -1.93 34.00 2.64
CA PRO A 422 -2.23 33.09 1.53
C PRO A 422 -1.07 32.99 0.53
N ASP A 423 -0.21 34.03 0.43
CA ASP A 423 0.94 34.07 -0.46
C ASP A 423 2.25 33.68 0.25
N CYS A 424 2.15 32.94 1.34
CA CYS A 424 3.34 32.44 2.02
C CYS A 424 4.14 31.49 1.08
N PRO A 425 5.46 31.73 0.92
CA PRO A 425 6.30 30.95 0.02
C PRO A 425 6.17 29.43 0.24
N ASP A 426 6.32 28.98 1.50
CA ASP A 426 6.22 27.55 1.82
C ASP A 426 4.82 26.98 1.51
N GLN A 427 3.76 27.75 1.77
CA GLN A 427 2.41 27.29 1.41
C GLN A 427 2.26 27.12 -0.10
N ASN A 428 2.75 28.06 -0.89
CA ASN A 428 2.68 27.99 -2.36
C ASN A 428 3.51 26.84 -2.89
N ILE A 429 4.75 26.65 -2.44
CA ILE A 429 5.59 25.51 -2.78
C ILE A 429 4.85 24.18 -2.47
N ARG A 430 4.28 24.04 -1.28
CA ARG A 430 3.56 22.82 -0.88
C ARG A 430 2.25 22.60 -1.65
N ARG A 431 1.55 23.68 -2.06
CA ARG A 431 0.37 23.58 -2.94
C ARG A 431 0.77 23.07 -4.32
N ILE A 432 1.85 23.59 -4.90
CA ILE A 432 2.36 23.15 -6.20
C ILE A 432 2.81 21.68 -6.14
N ILE A 433 3.54 21.28 -5.10
CA ILE A 433 3.95 19.88 -4.87
C ILE A 433 2.74 18.97 -4.78
N HIS A 434 1.70 19.36 -4.01
CA HIS A 434 0.47 18.58 -3.89
C HIS A 434 -0.23 18.43 -5.25
N PHE A 435 -0.39 19.52 -5.98
CA PHE A 435 -1.02 19.55 -7.29
C PHE A 435 -0.30 18.65 -8.31
N ALA A 436 1.04 18.63 -8.28
CA ALA A 436 1.86 17.81 -9.15
C ALA A 436 2.00 16.36 -8.70
N SER A 437 1.59 16.02 -7.47
CA SER A 437 1.80 14.71 -6.85
C SER A 437 1.17 13.56 -7.65
N ARG A 438 1.71 12.33 -7.47
CA ARG A 438 1.26 11.11 -8.14
C ARG A 438 -0.25 10.86 -8.00
N ASP A 439 -0.80 11.17 -6.83
CA ASP A 439 -2.21 10.96 -6.51
C ASP A 439 -3.14 12.05 -7.05
N ALA A 440 -2.58 13.20 -7.39
CA ALA A 440 -3.25 14.33 -8.03
C ALA A 440 -3.04 14.27 -9.56
N LEU A 441 -2.32 15.21 -10.14
CA LEU A 441 -2.15 15.29 -11.61
C LEU A 441 -0.96 14.49 -12.15
N ASN A 442 -0.17 13.86 -11.27
CA ASN A 442 0.98 13.02 -11.63
C ASN A 442 1.94 13.67 -12.62
N ILE A 443 2.41 14.89 -12.33
CA ILE A 443 3.37 15.59 -13.19
C ILE A 443 4.77 15.04 -12.92
N GLU A 444 5.18 14.08 -13.72
CA GLU A 444 6.49 13.44 -13.61
C GLU A 444 7.63 14.43 -13.85
N GLY A 445 8.70 14.29 -13.06
CA GLY A 445 9.84 15.21 -13.10
C GLY A 445 9.68 16.48 -12.26
N LEU A 446 8.48 16.79 -11.74
CA LEU A 446 8.21 17.94 -10.88
C LEU A 446 8.22 17.55 -9.39
N GLY A 447 9.34 17.06 -8.90
CA GLY A 447 9.53 16.73 -7.47
C GLY A 447 9.79 17.95 -6.59
N ASP A 448 9.76 17.77 -5.27
CA ASP A 448 9.91 18.84 -4.26
C ASP A 448 11.10 19.78 -4.53
N LYS A 449 12.27 19.22 -4.87
CA LYS A 449 13.48 20.01 -5.15
C LYS A 449 13.36 20.87 -6.40
N VAL A 450 12.72 20.34 -7.44
CA VAL A 450 12.52 21.08 -8.70
C VAL A 450 11.54 22.23 -8.48
N VAL A 451 10.42 21.97 -7.79
CA VAL A 451 9.44 23.01 -7.43
C VAL A 451 10.09 24.10 -6.59
N ALA A 452 10.85 23.77 -5.55
CA ALA A 452 11.57 24.75 -4.74
C ALA A 452 12.54 25.58 -5.57
N THR A 453 13.34 24.94 -6.46
CA THR A 453 14.28 25.66 -7.34
C THR A 453 13.56 26.61 -8.29
N LEU A 454 12.46 26.19 -8.90
CA LEU A 454 11.65 27.03 -9.80
C LEU A 454 11.05 28.24 -9.06
N TYR A 455 10.58 28.01 -7.85
CA TYR A 455 10.00 29.05 -6.98
C TYR A 455 11.07 30.05 -6.54
N ASP A 456 12.21 29.59 -6.04
CA ASP A 456 13.32 30.45 -5.56
C ASP A 456 13.91 31.32 -6.69
N LYS A 457 13.90 30.82 -7.92
CA LYS A 457 14.33 31.59 -9.09
C LYS A 457 13.23 32.49 -9.67
N GLY A 458 12.05 32.54 -9.07
CA GLY A 458 10.92 33.36 -9.53
C GLY A 458 10.37 32.93 -10.90
N ILE A 459 10.61 31.67 -11.30
CA ILE A 459 10.07 31.10 -12.54
C ILE A 459 8.59 30.75 -12.39
N ILE A 460 8.21 30.29 -11.20
CA ILE A 460 6.82 30.05 -10.77
C ILE A 460 6.56 30.74 -9.43
N GLY A 461 5.35 31.26 -9.22
CA GLY A 461 4.86 31.78 -7.95
C GLY A 461 3.61 31.04 -7.47
N HIS A 462 2.80 30.59 -8.43
CA HIS A 462 1.53 29.89 -8.18
C HIS A 462 1.42 28.64 -9.08
N THR A 463 0.49 27.78 -8.73
CA THR A 463 0.26 26.50 -9.44
C THR A 463 -0.03 26.68 -10.93
N ILE A 464 -0.78 27.74 -11.30
CA ILE A 464 -1.14 28.00 -12.70
C ILE A 464 0.07 28.32 -13.59
N ASP A 465 1.16 28.84 -13.01
CA ASP A 465 2.37 29.21 -13.74
C ASP A 465 3.07 28.00 -14.38
N LEU A 466 2.78 26.79 -13.87
CA LEU A 466 3.29 25.55 -14.47
C LEU A 466 2.94 25.39 -15.94
N TYR A 467 1.78 25.91 -16.35
CA TYR A 467 1.28 25.80 -17.73
C TYR A 467 1.81 26.90 -18.67
N SER A 468 2.65 27.80 -18.15
CA SER A 468 3.31 28.88 -18.91
C SER A 468 4.84 28.82 -18.85
N LEU A 469 5.40 27.65 -18.48
CA LEU A 469 6.86 27.49 -18.37
C LEU A 469 7.58 27.62 -19.69
N ASP A 470 8.65 28.43 -19.70
CA ASP A 470 9.51 28.61 -20.85
C ASP A 470 10.68 27.62 -20.85
N ARG A 471 10.78 26.80 -21.90
CA ARG A 471 11.84 25.80 -22.09
C ARG A 471 13.25 26.38 -21.88
N LYS A 472 13.48 27.62 -22.37
CA LYS A 472 14.79 28.28 -22.26
C LYS A 472 15.19 28.52 -20.81
N LYS A 473 14.23 28.92 -19.96
CA LYS A 473 14.47 29.15 -18.52
C LYS A 473 14.73 27.86 -17.76
N LEU A 474 14.16 26.74 -18.22
CA LEU A 474 14.32 25.43 -17.59
C LEU A 474 15.68 24.79 -17.90
N ILE A 475 16.21 24.95 -19.10
CA ILE A 475 17.53 24.41 -19.50
C ILE A 475 18.67 25.05 -18.71
N ASP A 476 18.51 26.30 -18.30
CA ASP A 476 19.51 27.04 -17.52
C ASP A 476 19.56 26.58 -16.04
N LEU A 477 18.69 25.63 -15.65
CA LEU A 477 18.67 25.07 -14.30
C LEU A 477 19.71 23.96 -14.14
N GLU A 478 20.35 23.93 -12.98
CA GLU A 478 21.32 22.89 -12.64
C GLU A 478 20.65 21.50 -12.68
N ARG A 479 21.27 20.53 -13.33
CA ARG A 479 20.78 19.15 -13.53
C ARG A 479 19.52 18.99 -14.38
N MET A 480 19.14 20.01 -15.16
CA MET A 480 18.03 19.97 -16.10
C MET A 480 18.56 19.95 -17.53
N GLY A 481 18.86 18.76 -18.08
CA GLY A 481 19.24 18.60 -19.49
C GLY A 481 18.04 18.61 -20.42
N ASP A 482 18.28 18.75 -21.74
CA ASP A 482 17.23 18.80 -22.77
C ASP A 482 16.14 17.74 -22.61
N LYS A 483 16.52 16.47 -22.47
CA LYS A 483 15.57 15.35 -22.31
C LYS A 483 14.70 15.49 -21.06
N SER A 484 15.28 15.96 -19.95
CA SER A 484 14.55 16.14 -18.69
C SER A 484 13.55 17.28 -18.78
N VAL A 485 13.93 18.38 -19.46
CA VAL A 485 13.05 19.52 -19.69
C VAL A 485 11.89 19.12 -20.61
N ASP A 486 12.17 18.43 -21.71
CA ASP A 486 11.14 17.98 -22.65
C ASP A 486 10.17 17.00 -21.98
N ASN A 487 10.66 16.05 -21.17
CA ASN A 487 9.81 15.14 -20.38
C ASN A 487 8.92 15.89 -19.40
N LEU A 488 9.46 16.88 -18.68
CA LEU A 488 8.68 17.69 -17.74
C LEU A 488 7.58 18.48 -18.44
N LEU A 489 7.89 19.16 -19.55
CA LEU A 489 6.91 19.93 -20.30
C LEU A 489 5.81 19.04 -20.89
N ASN A 490 6.17 17.84 -21.39
CA ASN A 490 5.21 16.84 -21.86
C ASN A 490 4.32 16.32 -20.72
N ALA A 491 4.89 16.09 -19.53
CA ALA A 491 4.11 15.65 -18.36
C ALA A 491 3.12 16.74 -17.90
N ILE A 492 3.52 18.02 -17.94
CA ILE A 492 2.63 19.14 -17.64
C ILE A 492 1.49 19.23 -18.66
N GLU A 493 1.78 19.10 -19.96
CA GLU A 493 0.73 19.14 -20.99
C GLU A 493 -0.23 17.96 -20.84
N LYS A 494 0.29 16.74 -20.64
CA LYS A 494 -0.51 15.53 -20.39
C LYS A 494 -1.41 15.65 -19.15
N SER A 495 -0.98 16.43 -18.14
CA SER A 495 -1.77 16.61 -16.90
C SER A 495 -3.12 17.30 -17.14
N LYS A 496 -3.29 18.02 -18.26
CA LYS A 496 -4.57 18.65 -18.64
C LYS A 496 -5.66 17.63 -18.95
N GLU A 497 -5.27 16.40 -19.32
CA GLU A 497 -6.18 15.27 -19.62
C GLU A 497 -6.59 14.47 -18.37
N SER A 498 -6.21 14.92 -17.17
CA SER A 498 -6.53 14.24 -15.92
C SER A 498 -8.03 14.21 -15.67
N SER A 499 -8.52 13.12 -15.08
CA SER A 499 -9.93 12.94 -14.71
C SER A 499 -10.40 13.95 -13.66
N LEU A 500 -11.70 14.25 -13.64
CA LEU A 500 -12.29 15.27 -12.77
C LEU A 500 -12.04 15.01 -11.27
N ASP A 501 -12.09 13.77 -10.83
CA ASP A 501 -11.81 13.37 -9.45
C ASP A 501 -10.39 13.73 -9.02
N LYS A 502 -9.40 13.54 -9.92
CA LYS A 502 -8.01 13.92 -9.68
C LYS A 502 -7.83 15.44 -9.67
N VAL A 503 -8.50 16.15 -10.56
CA VAL A 503 -8.46 17.62 -10.58
C VAL A 503 -9.06 18.19 -9.29
N ILE A 504 -10.24 17.71 -8.84
CA ILE A 504 -10.85 18.13 -7.57
C ILE A 504 -9.91 17.83 -6.39
N TYR A 505 -9.28 16.67 -6.36
CA TYR A 505 -8.29 16.36 -5.33
C TYR A 505 -7.06 17.27 -5.41
N ALA A 506 -6.59 17.59 -6.62
CA ALA A 506 -5.45 18.49 -6.86
C ALA A 506 -5.68 19.93 -6.41
N LEU A 507 -6.95 20.41 -6.37
CA LEU A 507 -7.30 21.73 -5.80
C LEU A 507 -6.86 21.85 -4.33
N GLY A 508 -6.65 20.74 -3.64
CA GLY A 508 -6.10 20.70 -2.28
C GLY A 508 -7.04 21.21 -1.20
N ILE A 509 -8.35 21.14 -1.42
CA ILE A 509 -9.40 21.55 -0.47
C ILE A 509 -9.22 20.77 0.84
N LEU A 510 -9.34 21.46 1.96
CA LEU A 510 -9.21 20.85 3.29
C LEU A 510 -10.29 19.78 3.48
N ASN A 511 -9.91 18.65 4.08
CA ASN A 511 -10.78 17.47 4.30
C ASN A 511 -11.30 16.78 3.03
N VAL A 512 -10.92 17.23 1.83
CA VAL A 512 -11.23 16.53 0.58
C VAL A 512 -10.07 15.60 0.19
N GLY A 513 -10.25 14.30 0.45
CA GLY A 513 -9.34 13.24 0.02
C GLY A 513 -9.75 12.65 -1.34
N LYS A 514 -9.00 11.65 -1.84
CA LYS A 514 -9.30 10.98 -3.13
C LYS A 514 -10.74 10.45 -3.21
N LYS A 515 -11.25 9.82 -2.13
CA LYS A 515 -12.62 9.27 -2.09
C LYS A 515 -13.66 10.39 -2.22
N ALA A 516 -13.50 11.47 -1.47
CA ALA A 516 -14.39 12.62 -1.56
C ALA A 516 -14.30 13.28 -2.95
N GLY A 517 -13.09 13.39 -3.52
CA GLY A 517 -12.89 13.90 -4.89
C GLY A 517 -13.68 13.10 -5.93
N LYS A 518 -13.70 11.75 -5.81
CA LYS A 518 -14.48 10.88 -6.69
C LYS A 518 -15.98 11.10 -6.54
N ILE A 519 -16.49 11.14 -5.31
CA ILE A 519 -17.91 11.39 -5.01
C ILE A 519 -18.36 12.75 -5.58
N LEU A 520 -17.52 13.77 -5.42
CA LEU A 520 -17.81 15.12 -5.95
C LEU A 520 -17.77 15.13 -7.49
N ALA A 521 -16.84 14.39 -8.11
CA ALA A 521 -16.80 14.27 -9.57
C ALA A 521 -18.04 13.58 -10.14
N GLU A 522 -18.51 12.51 -9.50
CA GLU A 522 -19.75 11.78 -9.83
C GLU A 522 -20.98 12.68 -9.71
N LYS A 523 -21.03 13.52 -8.69
CA LYS A 523 -22.16 14.42 -8.45
C LYS A 523 -22.21 15.60 -9.41
N TYR A 524 -21.07 16.29 -9.58
CA TYR A 524 -21.05 17.58 -10.30
C TYR A 524 -20.67 17.48 -11.77
N LEU A 525 -20.06 16.39 -12.21
CA LEU A 525 -19.74 16.03 -13.60
C LEU A 525 -18.71 16.93 -14.29
N ASN A 526 -18.54 18.16 -13.86
CA ASN A 526 -17.54 19.11 -14.36
C ASN A 526 -17.24 20.20 -13.33
N LEU A 527 -16.14 20.96 -13.56
CA LEU A 527 -15.71 22.02 -12.66
C LEU A 527 -16.72 23.20 -12.58
N CYS A 528 -17.43 23.51 -13.65
CA CYS A 528 -18.41 24.59 -13.67
C CYS A 528 -19.58 24.31 -12.71
N ASN A 529 -20.09 23.08 -12.72
CA ASN A 529 -21.14 22.68 -11.78
C ASN A 529 -20.62 22.62 -10.35
N PHE A 530 -19.40 22.12 -10.15
CA PHE A 530 -18.77 22.05 -8.83
C PHE A 530 -18.60 23.43 -8.18
N MET A 531 -18.28 24.47 -8.96
CA MET A 531 -18.20 25.84 -8.43
C MET A 531 -19.53 26.36 -7.88
N ASN A 532 -20.65 25.76 -8.23
CA ASN A 532 -22.00 26.16 -7.78
C ASN A 532 -22.57 25.23 -6.68
N ALA A 533 -21.72 24.40 -6.06
CA ALA A 533 -22.13 23.47 -5.01
C ALA A 533 -22.79 24.19 -3.83
N THR A 534 -23.85 23.61 -3.27
CA THR A 534 -24.56 24.13 -2.10
C THR A 534 -24.37 23.23 -0.89
N LEU A 535 -24.55 23.79 0.32
CA LEU A 535 -24.41 23.02 1.58
C LEU A 535 -25.37 21.83 1.60
N GLU A 536 -26.62 22.05 1.19
CA GLU A 536 -27.66 21.01 1.18
C GLU A 536 -27.30 19.85 0.25
N GLU A 537 -26.80 20.15 -0.94
CA GLU A 537 -26.35 19.11 -1.86
C GLU A 537 -25.16 18.31 -1.33
N LEU A 538 -24.17 18.99 -0.74
CA LEU A 538 -22.94 18.37 -0.22
C LEU A 538 -23.22 17.44 0.96
N ILE A 539 -24.05 17.85 1.93
CA ILE A 539 -24.38 17.04 3.12
C ILE A 539 -25.20 15.79 2.76
N ASN A 540 -25.96 15.83 1.67
CA ASN A 540 -26.75 14.69 1.21
C ASN A 540 -25.90 13.62 0.49
N LEU A 541 -24.61 13.87 0.24
CA LEU A 541 -23.71 12.88 -0.37
C LEU A 541 -23.17 11.92 0.70
N ASP A 542 -23.20 10.63 0.38
CA ASP A 542 -22.59 9.59 1.22
C ASP A 542 -21.11 9.93 1.45
N ASP A 543 -20.60 9.76 2.66
CA ASP A 543 -19.21 10.03 3.08
C ASP A 543 -18.77 11.53 3.04
N ILE A 544 -19.66 12.47 2.75
CA ILE A 544 -19.40 13.91 2.90
C ILE A 544 -20.11 14.41 4.16
N GLY A 545 -19.35 14.50 5.26
CA GLY A 545 -19.88 15.08 6.51
C GLY A 545 -19.89 16.62 6.50
N GLN A 546 -20.54 17.22 7.51
CA GLN A 546 -20.67 18.67 7.64
C GLN A 546 -19.33 19.42 7.57
N ILE A 547 -18.30 18.93 8.26
CA ILE A 547 -16.97 19.55 8.27
C ILE A 547 -16.34 19.59 6.86
N THR A 548 -16.53 18.52 6.07
CA THR A 548 -16.02 18.48 4.69
C THR A 548 -16.82 19.40 3.79
N ALA A 549 -18.15 19.42 3.92
CA ALA A 549 -19.02 20.30 3.16
C ALA A 549 -18.71 21.79 3.44
N GLU A 550 -18.53 22.18 4.70
CA GLU A 550 -18.11 23.53 5.09
C GLU A 550 -16.72 23.88 4.51
N SER A 551 -15.76 22.95 4.54
CA SER A 551 -14.43 23.18 3.93
C SER A 551 -14.49 23.40 2.43
N ILE A 552 -15.39 22.71 1.72
CA ILE A 552 -15.62 22.91 0.28
C ILE A 552 -16.21 24.29 0.02
N LEU A 553 -17.23 24.69 0.79
CA LEU A 553 -17.87 26.01 0.62
C LEU A 553 -16.92 27.15 0.99
N ASP A 554 -16.14 27.02 2.07
CA ASP A 554 -15.10 27.98 2.43
C ASP A 554 -14.11 28.17 1.26
N TYR A 555 -13.68 27.06 0.60
CA TYR A 555 -12.81 27.12 -0.55
C TYR A 555 -13.47 27.82 -1.74
N LEU A 556 -14.72 27.51 -2.05
CA LEU A 556 -15.48 28.07 -3.18
C LEU A 556 -15.96 29.52 -2.91
N SER A 557 -15.92 30.00 -1.68
CA SER A 557 -16.26 31.39 -1.32
C SER A 557 -15.09 32.37 -1.56
N ASP A 558 -13.86 31.86 -1.75
CA ASP A 558 -12.68 32.69 -1.99
C ASP A 558 -12.54 32.97 -3.51
N ASP A 559 -12.59 34.25 -3.86
CA ASP A 559 -12.48 34.73 -5.24
C ASP A 559 -11.18 34.27 -5.94
N ASN A 560 -10.07 34.12 -5.21
CA ASN A 560 -8.82 33.63 -5.77
C ASN A 560 -8.90 32.15 -6.15
N ASN A 561 -9.58 31.33 -5.35
CA ASN A 561 -9.79 29.92 -5.64
C ASN A 561 -10.74 29.76 -6.84
N ILE A 562 -11.81 30.52 -6.90
CA ILE A 562 -12.71 30.53 -8.07
C ILE A 562 -11.98 30.99 -9.33
N LYS A 563 -11.13 32.01 -9.23
CA LYS A 563 -10.28 32.44 -10.34
C LYS A 563 -9.34 31.32 -10.78
N PHE A 564 -8.69 30.64 -9.84
CA PHE A 564 -7.81 29.53 -10.14
C PHE A 564 -8.53 28.39 -10.90
N ILE A 565 -9.74 28.00 -10.48
CA ILE A 565 -10.55 26.99 -11.20
C ILE A 565 -10.87 27.48 -12.63
N LYS A 566 -11.25 28.75 -12.79
CA LYS A 566 -11.50 29.34 -14.11
C LYS A 566 -10.24 29.36 -14.99
N ASP A 567 -9.09 29.68 -14.41
CA ASP A 567 -7.82 29.66 -15.13
C ASP A 567 -7.46 28.23 -15.59
N LEU A 568 -7.72 27.19 -14.77
CA LEU A 568 -7.56 25.80 -15.18
C LEU A 568 -8.47 25.45 -16.37
N ILE A 569 -9.73 25.87 -16.33
CA ILE A 569 -10.65 25.68 -17.47
C ILE A 569 -10.14 26.39 -18.72
N ASN A 570 -9.65 27.61 -18.60
CA ASN A 570 -9.16 28.43 -19.73
C ASN A 570 -7.92 27.83 -20.42
N ILE A 571 -7.05 27.13 -19.69
CA ILE A 571 -5.90 26.41 -20.26
C ILE A 571 -6.26 25.06 -20.89
N GLY A 572 -7.55 24.69 -20.88
CA GLY A 572 -8.06 23.45 -21.45
C GLY A 572 -8.23 22.28 -20.46
N MET A 573 -8.01 22.50 -19.17
CA MET A 573 -8.26 21.49 -18.13
C MET A 573 -9.72 21.58 -17.66
N ASN A 574 -10.61 21.01 -18.44
CA ASN A 574 -12.04 20.95 -18.12
C ASN A 574 -12.58 19.51 -18.30
N PRO A 575 -12.12 18.56 -17.45
CA PRO A 575 -12.56 17.19 -17.58
C PRO A 575 -14.07 17.08 -17.34
N GLN A 576 -14.70 16.24 -18.16
CA GLN A 576 -16.09 15.81 -17.96
C GLN A 576 -16.05 14.44 -17.31
N TYR A 577 -16.81 14.26 -16.24
CA TYR A 577 -17.00 12.94 -15.66
C TYR A 577 -18.07 12.23 -16.51
N GLU A 578 -17.63 11.24 -17.28
CA GLU A 578 -18.56 10.37 -17.99
C GLU A 578 -19.25 9.48 -16.96
N ILE A 579 -20.51 9.73 -16.70
CA ILE A 579 -21.35 8.71 -16.09
C ILE A 579 -21.39 7.61 -17.14
N ASN A 580 -20.71 6.48 -16.90
CA ASN A 580 -21.06 5.25 -17.61
C ASN A 580 -22.57 5.14 -17.48
N ALA A 581 -23.28 5.30 -18.60
CA ALA A 581 -24.73 5.42 -18.59
C ALA A 581 -25.27 4.21 -17.84
N VAL A 582 -25.68 4.43 -16.60
CA VAL A 582 -26.40 3.43 -15.84
C VAL A 582 -27.67 3.23 -16.64
N ASN A 583 -27.81 2.07 -17.25
CA ASN A 583 -29.01 1.75 -17.98
C ASN A 583 -30.16 1.73 -16.96
N THR A 584 -30.85 2.86 -16.82
CA THR A 584 -31.90 3.04 -15.81
C THR A 584 -33.25 2.46 -16.25
N ASP A 585 -33.36 1.99 -17.47
CA ASP A 585 -34.61 1.46 -18.04
C ASP A 585 -34.59 -0.09 -18.08
N ASN A 586 -34.16 -0.70 -16.95
CA ASN A 586 -34.08 -2.15 -16.81
C ASN A 586 -34.57 -2.62 -15.44
N ILE A 587 -34.75 -3.93 -15.33
CA ILE A 587 -35.32 -4.61 -14.16
C ILE A 587 -34.46 -4.51 -12.87
N PHE A 588 -33.21 -4.13 -12.98
CA PHE A 588 -32.29 -4.02 -11.84
C PHE A 588 -32.18 -2.60 -11.27
N SER A 589 -32.65 -1.61 -12.04
CA SER A 589 -32.55 -0.20 -11.66
C SER A 589 -33.23 0.10 -10.33
N GLY A 590 -32.44 0.73 -9.41
CA GLY A 590 -32.90 1.12 -8.06
C GLY A 590 -33.06 -0.03 -7.07
N LYS A 591 -32.81 -1.29 -7.45
CA LYS A 591 -32.91 -2.45 -6.53
C LYS A 591 -31.66 -2.64 -5.70
N THR A 592 -31.83 -3.00 -4.44
CA THR A 592 -30.75 -3.49 -3.57
C THR A 592 -30.63 -5.00 -3.72
N VAL A 593 -29.52 -5.47 -4.29
CA VAL A 593 -29.30 -6.88 -4.66
C VAL A 593 -28.21 -7.49 -3.77
N VAL A 594 -28.41 -8.77 -3.37
CA VAL A 594 -27.39 -9.56 -2.66
C VAL A 594 -27.04 -10.79 -3.48
N LEU A 595 -25.76 -10.99 -3.71
CA LEU A 595 -25.21 -12.20 -4.33
C LEU A 595 -24.83 -13.22 -3.24
N THR A 596 -25.29 -14.47 -3.35
CA THR A 596 -24.94 -15.54 -2.41
C THR A 596 -24.67 -16.87 -3.14
N GLY A 597 -23.84 -17.71 -2.58
CA GLY A 597 -23.41 -18.96 -3.25
C GLY A 597 -22.35 -18.71 -4.34
N LYS A 598 -21.95 -19.80 -5.03
CA LYS A 598 -21.00 -19.78 -6.14
C LYS A 598 -21.78 -19.66 -7.45
N LEU A 599 -21.49 -18.62 -8.22
CA LEU A 599 -21.98 -18.47 -9.59
C LEU A 599 -21.01 -19.23 -10.53
N VAL A 600 -21.56 -19.89 -11.53
CA VAL A 600 -20.81 -20.76 -12.46
C VAL A 600 -20.58 -20.09 -13.82
N GLU A 601 -21.60 -19.39 -14.36
CA GLU A 601 -21.55 -18.71 -15.66
C GLU A 601 -20.85 -17.33 -15.59
N LEU A 602 -21.00 -16.62 -14.48
CA LEU A 602 -20.38 -15.32 -14.23
C LEU A 602 -19.59 -15.37 -12.93
N THR A 603 -18.42 -14.76 -12.89
CA THR A 603 -17.77 -14.55 -11.59
C THR A 603 -18.63 -13.58 -10.75
N ARG A 604 -18.49 -13.65 -9.42
CA ARG A 604 -19.20 -12.76 -8.50
C ARG A 604 -18.91 -11.27 -8.78
N ASN A 605 -17.70 -10.95 -9.25
CA ASN A 605 -17.31 -9.59 -9.60
C ASN A 605 -17.97 -9.15 -10.91
N GLU A 606 -17.99 -9.98 -11.93
CA GLU A 606 -18.68 -9.68 -13.20
C GLU A 606 -20.18 -9.49 -12.97
N ALA A 607 -20.82 -10.36 -12.18
CA ALA A 607 -22.21 -10.20 -11.81
C ALA A 607 -22.46 -8.90 -11.01
N LYS A 608 -21.55 -8.53 -10.10
CA LYS A 608 -21.62 -7.28 -9.35
C LYS A 608 -21.47 -6.07 -10.27
N GLU A 609 -20.46 -6.05 -11.14
CA GLU A 609 -20.22 -4.95 -12.09
C GLU A 609 -21.39 -4.79 -13.06
N PHE A 610 -21.93 -5.91 -13.56
CA PHE A 610 -23.13 -5.88 -14.40
C PHE A 610 -24.33 -5.25 -13.69
N LEU A 611 -24.62 -5.68 -12.45
CA LEU A 611 -25.73 -5.16 -11.67
C LEU A 611 -25.56 -3.66 -11.34
N GLU A 612 -24.36 -3.24 -10.94
CA GLU A 612 -24.06 -1.83 -10.64
C GLU A 612 -24.12 -0.96 -11.90
N LYS A 613 -23.63 -1.45 -13.04
CA LYS A 613 -23.76 -0.79 -14.35
C LYS A 613 -25.21 -0.63 -14.79
N ASN A 614 -26.09 -1.52 -14.35
CA ASN A 614 -27.54 -1.51 -14.63
C ASN A 614 -28.38 -0.89 -13.48
N GLY A 615 -27.75 -0.10 -12.60
CA GLY A 615 -28.45 0.72 -11.60
C GLY A 615 -28.85 0.01 -10.32
N ALA A 616 -28.38 -1.23 -10.08
CA ALA A 616 -28.60 -1.91 -8.82
C ALA A 616 -27.55 -1.53 -7.77
N LYS A 617 -27.93 -1.52 -6.49
CA LYS A 617 -27.03 -1.42 -5.35
C LYS A 617 -26.69 -2.80 -4.84
N VAL A 618 -25.46 -3.30 -5.07
CA VAL A 618 -25.05 -4.63 -4.59
C VAL A 618 -24.52 -4.53 -3.16
N THR A 619 -25.09 -5.33 -2.24
CA THR A 619 -24.73 -5.34 -0.81
C THR A 619 -24.25 -6.72 -0.35
N GLY A 620 -23.41 -6.74 0.70
CA GLY A 620 -22.83 -7.97 1.23
C GLY A 620 -23.73 -8.77 2.17
N SER A 621 -24.84 -8.20 2.67
CA SER A 621 -25.73 -8.84 3.66
C SER A 621 -27.19 -8.63 3.34
N VAL A 622 -28.01 -9.65 3.62
CA VAL A 622 -29.46 -9.61 3.47
C VAL A 622 -30.08 -8.85 4.64
N THR A 623 -30.87 -7.82 4.34
CA THR A 623 -31.60 -6.98 5.31
C THR A 623 -33.03 -6.77 4.82
N SER A 624 -33.90 -6.16 5.64
CA SER A 624 -35.26 -5.76 5.23
C SER A 624 -35.31 -4.74 4.08
N LYS A 625 -34.17 -4.18 3.67
CA LYS A 625 -34.03 -3.26 2.52
C LYS A 625 -33.50 -3.97 1.27
N THR A 626 -33.30 -5.28 1.30
CA THR A 626 -32.87 -6.06 0.15
C THR A 626 -34.07 -6.39 -0.71
N ASP A 627 -34.01 -6.07 -1.99
CA ASP A 627 -35.12 -6.27 -2.95
C ASP A 627 -35.00 -7.61 -3.69
N LEU A 628 -33.75 -8.08 -3.91
CA LEU A 628 -33.49 -9.29 -4.69
C LEU A 628 -32.26 -10.02 -4.14
N VAL A 629 -32.34 -11.34 -4.09
CA VAL A 629 -31.19 -12.21 -3.79
C VAL A 629 -30.92 -13.13 -4.98
N ILE A 630 -29.70 -13.12 -5.49
CA ILE A 630 -29.25 -14.00 -6.55
C ILE A 630 -28.46 -15.13 -5.90
N ALA A 631 -28.98 -16.35 -6.01
CA ALA A 631 -28.46 -17.54 -5.36
C ALA A 631 -27.79 -18.47 -6.38
N GLY A 632 -26.45 -18.61 -6.27
CA GLY A 632 -25.68 -19.64 -6.95
C GLY A 632 -25.64 -20.95 -6.17
N GLU A 633 -24.77 -21.87 -6.61
CA GLU A 633 -24.59 -23.16 -5.94
C GLU A 633 -24.14 -23.00 -4.48
N LYS A 634 -24.67 -23.88 -3.60
CA LYS A 634 -24.35 -23.90 -2.15
C LYS A 634 -24.60 -22.54 -1.46
N ALA A 635 -25.64 -21.84 -1.83
CA ALA A 635 -26.10 -20.64 -1.16
C ALA A 635 -26.40 -20.95 0.32
N GLY A 636 -25.63 -20.32 1.24
CA GLY A 636 -25.66 -20.61 2.69
C GLY A 636 -26.72 -19.79 3.46
N SER A 637 -26.34 -19.30 4.66
CA SER A 637 -27.23 -18.59 5.62
C SER A 637 -27.96 -17.36 5.04
N LYS A 638 -27.42 -16.74 3.99
CA LYS A 638 -28.06 -15.58 3.33
C LYS A 638 -29.32 -15.97 2.58
N LEU A 639 -29.35 -17.16 1.96
CA LEU A 639 -30.56 -17.69 1.29
C LEU A 639 -31.66 -17.93 2.31
N ALA A 640 -31.36 -18.65 3.39
CA ALA A 640 -32.32 -18.92 4.47
C ALA A 640 -32.88 -17.62 5.08
N LYS A 641 -32.02 -16.60 5.23
CA LYS A 641 -32.44 -15.29 5.73
C LYS A 641 -33.31 -14.52 4.73
N ALA A 642 -33.05 -14.64 3.43
CA ALA A 642 -33.90 -14.05 2.41
C ALA A 642 -35.29 -14.67 2.40
N GLU A 643 -35.37 -16.00 2.49
CA GLU A 643 -36.63 -16.74 2.61
C GLU A 643 -37.43 -16.36 3.88
N GLN A 644 -36.73 -16.24 5.02
CA GLN A 644 -37.32 -15.80 6.27
C GLN A 644 -37.90 -14.38 6.22
N LEU A 645 -37.27 -13.49 5.44
CA LEU A 645 -37.69 -12.10 5.26
C LEU A 645 -38.68 -11.92 4.08
N GLY A 646 -39.01 -13.00 3.34
CA GLY A 646 -39.90 -12.96 2.18
C GLY A 646 -39.35 -12.17 0.99
N ILE A 647 -38.01 -12.11 0.86
CA ILE A 647 -37.34 -11.40 -0.22
C ILE A 647 -37.29 -12.30 -1.46
N GLU A 648 -37.48 -11.69 -2.63
CA GLU A 648 -37.40 -12.39 -3.91
C GLU A 648 -36.01 -13.04 -4.10
N VAL A 649 -35.99 -14.33 -4.39
CA VAL A 649 -34.78 -15.09 -4.65
C VAL A 649 -34.83 -15.66 -6.06
N ILE A 650 -33.80 -15.40 -6.86
CA ILE A 650 -33.61 -16.00 -8.18
C ILE A 650 -32.33 -16.86 -8.20
N ASN A 651 -32.34 -17.92 -9.01
CA ASN A 651 -31.17 -18.72 -9.24
C ASN A 651 -30.28 -18.12 -10.34
N GLU A 652 -29.09 -18.69 -10.53
CA GLU A 652 -28.11 -18.21 -11.51
C GLU A 652 -28.64 -18.28 -12.95
N GLU A 653 -29.38 -19.33 -13.33
CA GLU A 653 -29.97 -19.49 -14.66
C GLU A 653 -30.98 -18.38 -14.95
N GLN A 654 -31.83 -18.06 -13.97
CA GLN A 654 -32.77 -16.95 -14.07
C GLN A 654 -32.03 -15.61 -14.19
N PHE A 655 -30.98 -15.43 -13.42
CA PHE A 655 -30.14 -14.23 -13.51
C PHE A 655 -29.44 -14.12 -14.87
N ALA A 656 -28.86 -15.21 -15.40
CA ALA A 656 -28.22 -15.22 -16.71
C ALA A 656 -29.23 -14.90 -17.84
N ASN A 657 -30.48 -15.36 -17.73
CA ASN A 657 -31.52 -14.99 -18.68
C ASN A 657 -31.88 -13.49 -18.60
N MET A 658 -31.95 -12.94 -17.38
CA MET A 658 -32.19 -11.50 -17.18
C MET A 658 -31.02 -10.64 -17.71
N VAL A 659 -29.77 -11.13 -17.60
CA VAL A 659 -28.58 -10.48 -18.17
C VAL A 659 -28.72 -10.38 -19.69
N ARG A 660 -29.09 -11.48 -20.36
CA ARG A 660 -29.28 -11.53 -21.82
C ARG A 660 -30.44 -10.65 -22.32
N GLU A 661 -31.46 -10.39 -21.48
CA GLU A 661 -32.56 -9.50 -21.80
C GLU A 661 -32.20 -8.02 -21.68
N VAL A 662 -31.16 -7.71 -20.88
CA VAL A 662 -30.72 -6.34 -20.63
C VAL A 662 -29.55 -5.94 -21.55
N GLU A 663 -28.76 -6.91 -22.07
CA GLU A 663 -27.75 -6.70 -23.11
C GLU A 663 -28.40 -6.52 -24.50
#